data_7555dd1a2fd207bbe41870d0f5216509
#
_entry.id   7555dd1a2fd207bbe41870d0f5216509
#
_cell.length_a   1.000
_cell.length_b   1.000
_cell.length_c   1.000
_cell.angle_alpha   90.00
_cell.angle_beta   90.00
_cell.angle_gamma   90.00
#
_symmetry.space_group_name_H-M   'P 1'
#
loop_
_entity.id
_entity.type
_entity.pdbx_description
1 polymer ?
#
loop_
_entity_poly.entity_id
_entity_poly.type
_entity_poly.pdbx_seq_one_letter_code
_entity_poly.pdbx_strand_id
1 'polypeptide(L)'
;MKVYQTNEIKNIALIGSAGSGKTTLAESMLFEAGIIKRRGSVEAKNTVSDYFPVEQEYGYSVFPTVFHAEWNGKKLNIIDCPGSDDFVGGAITALNVTDQAVILINGQYGPEVGTQNNFRYTEKLHKPVIFLVNQLDSDKCDFDQLIQSMKDIYGPKCVQIQYPVQTGPDFHEIIDVLIMKKLSWGPDGGAPKREEIPAEEMEKAMELHKALVEAAAENDEALMEKFFEEETLTEDEMREGIRKGLVMRNIFPVFCVDAHKDMGVQRLMEFLGNVVPFVSEMPKVHNTRGEEVTPDSNGPESIYFFKTGMEPHIGEVSYFKVMSGSIKSGDDLTNADRGSKERIGQIFACAGANRIPVDQLNAGDLGCTVKLKDVKTGNTLNGKGTEERFDFIKYPNSKYSRAIKAVNESDTEKMMAALLKMRQEDPTWVVEQSKELGQTIVHGQGEFHLRTLKWRMENNEKLAVKFEEPRIPYRETITKLSRADYRHKKQSGGAGQFGEVHLIVEPYAEGMPDPTTFNINGQEFKMNIKGREEVDLEWGGKLVFINSVVGGAIDARFMPAILKGIMDCMEHGPLTGSYARDVRVIVYDGKMHPVDSNELSFMLAARHAFSDAFKQAGPKILEPIYDLEVYVPADYMGDVMSDLQGRRAMIMGMDSEAGYQKLQAKIPLKEL
;
A
#
# COMPACT_ATOMS: atom_id res chain seq x y z
N MET A 1 -32.38 -12.82 2.61
CA MET A 1 -31.14 -13.66 2.51
C MET A 1 -31.06 -14.53 3.77
N LYS A 2 -30.61 -15.77 3.65
CA LYS A 2 -30.31 -16.68 4.78
C LYS A 2 -29.19 -16.10 5.65
N VAL A 3 -29.21 -16.34 6.96
CA VAL A 3 -28.06 -16.09 7.84
C VAL A 3 -27.10 -17.27 7.70
N TYR A 4 -25.89 -17.00 7.18
CA TYR A 4 -24.88 -18.03 6.96
C TYR A 4 -24.02 -18.22 8.21
N GLN A 5 -23.66 -19.48 8.50
CA GLN A 5 -22.74 -19.82 9.55
C GLN A 5 -21.28 -19.66 9.10
N THR A 6 -20.35 -19.49 10.04
CA THR A 6 -18.91 -19.30 9.74
C THR A 6 -18.35 -20.39 8.81
N ASN A 7 -18.80 -21.64 8.94
CA ASN A 7 -18.41 -22.76 8.07
C ASN A 7 -19.20 -22.86 6.74
N GLU A 8 -20.01 -21.88 6.42
CA GLU A 8 -20.71 -21.76 5.14
C GLU A 8 -20.21 -20.55 4.32
N ILE A 9 -19.28 -19.76 4.88
CA ILE A 9 -18.78 -18.52 4.30
C ILE A 9 -17.39 -18.74 3.68
N LYS A 10 -17.19 -18.24 2.46
CA LYS A 10 -15.93 -18.22 1.72
C LYS A 10 -15.60 -16.78 1.31
N ASN A 11 -14.40 -16.33 1.56
CA ASN A 11 -13.95 -14.97 1.23
C ASN A 11 -12.87 -15.02 0.16
N ILE A 12 -13.11 -14.40 -0.97
CA ILE A 12 -12.33 -14.56 -2.20
C ILE A 12 -11.95 -13.19 -2.75
N ALA A 13 -10.67 -13.01 -3.09
CA ALA A 13 -10.18 -11.86 -3.83
C ALA A 13 -9.92 -12.24 -5.30
N LEU A 14 -10.50 -11.49 -6.24
CA LEU A 14 -10.16 -11.55 -7.65
C LEU A 14 -9.08 -10.53 -7.93
N ILE A 15 -7.88 -11.01 -8.25
CA ILE A 15 -6.70 -10.20 -8.52
C ILE A 15 -6.05 -10.61 -9.86
N GLY A 16 -5.13 -9.83 -10.37
CA GLY A 16 -4.45 -10.08 -11.64
C GLY A 16 -4.21 -8.78 -12.41
N SER A 17 -3.53 -8.88 -13.54
CA SER A 17 -3.20 -7.73 -14.39
C SER A 17 -4.43 -6.99 -14.90
N ALA A 18 -4.25 -5.72 -15.29
CA ALA A 18 -5.28 -4.98 -16.02
C ALA A 18 -5.66 -5.71 -17.31
N GLY A 19 -6.95 -5.76 -17.64
CA GLY A 19 -7.43 -6.44 -18.84
C GLY A 19 -7.51 -7.97 -18.75
N SER A 20 -7.19 -8.60 -17.60
CA SER A 20 -7.33 -10.07 -17.43
C SER A 20 -8.77 -10.56 -17.31
N GLY A 21 -9.76 -9.67 -17.23
CA GLY A 21 -11.19 -10.01 -17.22
C GLY A 21 -11.79 -10.22 -15.83
N LYS A 22 -11.21 -9.70 -14.77
CA LYS A 22 -11.72 -9.81 -13.38
C LYS A 22 -13.15 -9.29 -13.25
N THR A 23 -13.41 -8.07 -13.69
CA THR A 23 -14.75 -7.46 -13.63
C THR A 23 -15.78 -8.23 -14.48
N THR A 24 -15.37 -8.72 -15.65
CA THR A 24 -16.22 -9.59 -16.50
C THR A 24 -16.55 -10.90 -15.80
N LEU A 25 -15.57 -11.51 -15.10
CA LEU A 25 -15.80 -12.71 -14.29
C LEU A 25 -16.76 -12.41 -13.14
N ALA A 26 -16.58 -11.27 -12.45
CA ALA A 26 -17.46 -10.82 -11.38
C ALA A 26 -18.92 -10.71 -11.86
N GLU A 27 -19.14 -10.07 -13.01
CA GLU A 27 -20.48 -9.97 -13.65
C GLU A 27 -21.07 -11.35 -13.94
N SER A 28 -20.28 -12.27 -14.50
CA SER A 28 -20.74 -13.64 -14.78
C SER A 28 -21.06 -14.41 -13.51
N MET A 29 -20.25 -14.31 -12.46
CA MET A 29 -20.54 -14.96 -11.18
C MET A 29 -21.82 -14.43 -10.53
N LEU A 30 -22.07 -13.13 -10.58
CA LEU A 30 -23.29 -12.51 -10.06
C LEU A 30 -24.53 -12.92 -10.87
N PHE A 31 -24.37 -13.04 -12.19
CA PHE A 31 -25.44 -13.51 -13.08
C PHE A 31 -25.78 -14.96 -12.81
N GLU A 32 -24.80 -15.86 -12.73
CA GLU A 32 -24.99 -17.27 -12.44
C GLU A 32 -25.58 -17.52 -11.05
N ALA A 33 -25.27 -16.71 -10.07
CA ALA A 33 -25.85 -16.72 -8.73
C ALA A 33 -27.26 -16.09 -8.67
N GLY A 34 -27.76 -15.53 -9.77
CA GLY A 34 -29.09 -14.88 -9.83
C GLY A 34 -29.17 -13.55 -9.09
N ILE A 35 -28.05 -12.96 -8.71
CA ILE A 35 -28.01 -11.64 -8.05
C ILE A 35 -28.34 -10.54 -9.04
N ILE A 36 -27.88 -10.67 -10.28
CA ILE A 36 -28.23 -9.78 -11.39
C ILE A 36 -28.98 -10.56 -12.48
N LYS A 37 -29.92 -9.89 -13.15
CA LYS A 37 -30.75 -10.51 -14.22
C LYS A 37 -30.09 -10.46 -15.59
N ARG A 38 -29.09 -9.59 -15.76
CA ARG A 38 -28.37 -9.37 -17.02
C ARG A 38 -26.95 -8.95 -16.69
N ARG A 39 -25.99 -9.52 -17.40
CA ARG A 39 -24.58 -9.12 -17.30
C ARG A 39 -24.37 -7.74 -17.94
N GLY A 40 -23.65 -6.89 -17.22
CA GLY A 40 -23.08 -5.66 -17.78
C GLY A 40 -21.77 -5.92 -18.53
N SER A 41 -21.22 -4.89 -19.13
CA SER A 41 -19.85 -4.90 -19.67
C SER A 41 -19.13 -3.61 -19.38
N VAL A 42 -17.81 -3.69 -19.35
CA VAL A 42 -16.94 -2.52 -19.12
C VAL A 42 -17.13 -1.50 -20.26
N GLU A 43 -17.23 -1.97 -21.49
CA GLU A 43 -17.45 -1.14 -22.67
C GLU A 43 -18.78 -0.39 -22.63
N ALA A 44 -19.83 -1.05 -22.13
CA ALA A 44 -21.13 -0.43 -21.95
C ALA A 44 -21.24 0.43 -20.68
N LYS A 45 -20.17 0.46 -19.84
CA LYS A 45 -20.11 1.24 -18.60
C LYS A 45 -21.24 0.95 -17.61
N ASN A 46 -21.70 -0.29 -17.55
CA ASN A 46 -22.88 -0.71 -16.80
C ASN A 46 -22.66 -1.95 -15.93
N THR A 47 -21.41 -2.26 -15.60
CA THR A 47 -21.08 -3.33 -14.64
C THR A 47 -21.48 -2.96 -13.23
N VAL A 48 -21.74 -3.96 -12.40
CA VAL A 48 -22.04 -3.77 -10.97
C VAL A 48 -20.81 -3.39 -10.18
N SER A 49 -19.62 -3.74 -10.68
CA SER A 49 -18.34 -3.50 -10.04
C SER A 49 -17.83 -2.08 -10.28
N ASP A 50 -17.75 -1.65 -11.55
CA ASP A 50 -17.20 -0.34 -11.93
C ASP A 50 -18.33 0.69 -12.03
N TYR A 51 -18.90 1.07 -10.90
CA TYR A 51 -20.07 1.97 -10.88
C TYR A 51 -19.74 3.43 -10.50
N PHE A 52 -18.51 3.70 -10.07
CA PHE A 52 -18.09 5.07 -9.81
C PHE A 52 -17.85 5.84 -11.13
N PRO A 53 -18.22 7.13 -11.20
CA PRO A 53 -18.07 7.91 -12.42
C PRO A 53 -16.64 7.92 -12.98
N VAL A 54 -15.63 7.91 -12.13
CA VAL A 54 -14.21 7.88 -12.53
C VAL A 54 -13.85 6.56 -13.20
N GLU A 55 -14.39 5.43 -12.74
CA GLU A 55 -14.17 4.11 -13.34
C GLU A 55 -14.83 4.02 -14.73
N GLN A 56 -16.05 4.53 -14.81
CA GLN A 56 -16.78 4.60 -16.08
C GLN A 56 -16.13 5.54 -17.10
N GLU A 57 -15.52 6.63 -16.64
CA GLU A 57 -14.80 7.56 -17.50
C GLU A 57 -13.53 6.92 -18.10
N TYR A 58 -12.75 6.28 -17.28
CA TYR A 58 -11.48 5.67 -17.71
C TYR A 58 -11.63 4.26 -18.28
N GLY A 59 -12.74 3.56 -18.00
CA GLY A 59 -12.91 2.15 -18.38
C GLY A 59 -11.99 1.20 -17.62
N TYR A 60 -11.62 1.55 -16.39
CA TYR A 60 -10.77 0.75 -15.49
C TYR A 60 -11.30 0.80 -14.06
N SER A 61 -11.21 -0.33 -13.37
CA SER A 61 -11.47 -0.39 -11.93
C SER A 61 -10.44 0.44 -11.18
N VAL A 62 -10.91 1.30 -10.29
CA VAL A 62 -10.10 2.17 -9.41
C VAL A 62 -10.19 1.69 -7.97
N PHE A 63 -11.35 1.20 -7.57
CA PHE A 63 -11.64 0.73 -6.22
C PHE A 63 -11.91 -0.77 -6.18
N PRO A 64 -11.55 -1.44 -5.07
CA PRO A 64 -12.01 -2.80 -4.85
C PRO A 64 -13.52 -2.79 -4.59
N THR A 65 -14.27 -3.64 -5.29
CA THR A 65 -15.72 -3.75 -5.14
C THR A 65 -16.09 -5.05 -4.47
N VAL A 66 -16.90 -4.95 -3.41
CA VAL A 66 -17.34 -6.08 -2.61
C VAL A 66 -18.71 -6.53 -3.06
N PHE A 67 -18.86 -7.81 -3.32
CA PHE A 67 -20.16 -8.43 -3.60
C PHE A 67 -20.22 -9.87 -3.06
N HIS A 68 -21.37 -10.49 -3.13
CA HIS A 68 -21.56 -11.88 -2.72
C HIS A 68 -22.30 -12.67 -3.79
N ALA A 69 -22.09 -13.99 -3.77
CA ALA A 69 -22.85 -14.95 -4.53
C ALA A 69 -23.30 -16.07 -3.59
N GLU A 70 -24.57 -16.45 -3.69
CA GLU A 70 -25.10 -17.63 -2.99
C GLU A 70 -25.03 -18.84 -3.92
N TRP A 71 -24.21 -19.85 -3.57
CA TRP A 71 -23.97 -21.00 -4.41
C TRP A 71 -23.91 -22.29 -3.61
N ASN A 72 -24.79 -23.27 -3.96
CA ASN A 72 -24.86 -24.57 -3.31
C ASN A 72 -24.86 -24.51 -1.77
N GLY A 73 -25.66 -23.61 -1.20
CA GLY A 73 -25.81 -23.43 0.25
C GLY A 73 -24.65 -22.71 0.92
N LYS A 74 -23.66 -22.24 0.18
CA LYS A 74 -22.54 -21.42 0.66
C LYS A 74 -22.72 -19.97 0.24
N LYS A 75 -22.13 -19.07 1.03
CA LYS A 75 -21.98 -17.66 0.68
C LYS A 75 -20.55 -17.40 0.24
N LEU A 76 -20.38 -17.02 -1.00
CA LEU A 76 -19.11 -16.58 -1.56
C LEU A 76 -19.05 -15.05 -1.48
N ASN A 77 -18.30 -14.50 -0.54
CA ASN A 77 -17.96 -13.08 -0.58
C ASN A 77 -16.79 -12.89 -1.55
N ILE A 78 -16.94 -11.98 -2.47
CA ILE A 78 -16.00 -11.79 -3.56
C ILE A 78 -15.62 -10.31 -3.60
N ILE A 79 -14.33 -10.03 -3.72
CA ILE A 79 -13.82 -8.67 -3.91
C ILE A 79 -13.14 -8.61 -5.27
N ASP A 80 -13.76 -7.87 -6.19
CA ASP A 80 -13.16 -7.54 -7.49
C ASP A 80 -12.18 -6.38 -7.32
N CYS A 81 -10.91 -6.62 -7.64
CA CYS A 81 -9.82 -5.69 -7.38
C CYS A 81 -9.34 -5.00 -8.66
N PRO A 82 -8.91 -3.73 -8.56
CA PRO A 82 -8.22 -3.07 -9.66
C PRO A 82 -7.02 -3.87 -10.15
N GLY A 83 -6.79 -3.89 -11.46
CA GLY A 83 -5.69 -4.64 -12.07
C GLY A 83 -4.44 -3.79 -12.35
N SER A 84 -4.54 -2.47 -12.28
CA SER A 84 -3.40 -1.57 -12.44
C SER A 84 -2.58 -1.48 -11.15
N ASP A 85 -1.26 -1.50 -11.26
CA ASP A 85 -0.34 -1.33 -10.12
C ASP A 85 -0.51 0.03 -9.43
N ASP A 86 -1.04 1.04 -10.12
CA ASP A 86 -1.38 2.34 -9.55
C ASP A 86 -2.46 2.24 -8.46
N PHE A 87 -3.32 1.22 -8.53
CA PHE A 87 -4.40 0.96 -7.57
C PHE A 87 -4.17 -0.31 -6.74
N VAL A 88 -2.94 -0.73 -6.58
CA VAL A 88 -2.55 -1.94 -5.84
C VAL A 88 -3.08 -1.97 -4.39
N GLY A 89 -3.36 -0.81 -3.81
CA GLY A 89 -3.99 -0.70 -2.49
C GLY A 89 -5.29 -1.48 -2.39
N GLY A 90 -6.08 -1.52 -3.47
CA GLY A 90 -7.32 -2.32 -3.54
C GLY A 90 -7.09 -3.82 -3.41
N ALA A 91 -6.09 -4.36 -4.12
CA ALA A 91 -5.71 -5.77 -4.03
C ALA A 91 -5.15 -6.13 -2.64
N ILE A 92 -4.32 -5.26 -2.06
CA ILE A 92 -3.77 -5.45 -0.71
C ILE A 92 -4.88 -5.43 0.34
N THR A 93 -5.82 -4.50 0.25
CA THR A 93 -7.00 -4.45 1.13
C THR A 93 -7.79 -5.74 1.04
N ALA A 94 -8.11 -6.20 -0.17
CA ALA A 94 -8.85 -7.43 -0.40
C ALA A 94 -8.12 -8.65 0.19
N LEU A 95 -6.83 -8.81 -0.09
CA LEU A 95 -6.03 -9.93 0.42
C LEU A 95 -5.95 -9.96 1.95
N ASN A 96 -6.00 -8.82 2.63
CA ASN A 96 -5.99 -8.78 4.11
C ASN A 96 -7.30 -9.29 4.73
N VAL A 97 -8.42 -9.16 4.03
CA VAL A 97 -9.74 -9.52 4.59
C VAL A 97 -10.35 -10.78 3.99
N THR A 98 -9.80 -11.28 2.89
CA THR A 98 -10.21 -12.54 2.27
C THR A 98 -9.32 -13.71 2.66
N ASP A 99 -9.77 -14.91 2.39
CA ASP A 99 -9.10 -16.17 2.77
C ASP A 99 -8.45 -16.85 1.57
N GLN A 100 -8.91 -16.54 0.35
CA GLN A 100 -8.49 -17.14 -0.91
C GLN A 100 -8.23 -16.07 -1.96
N ALA A 101 -7.14 -16.18 -2.69
CA ALA A 101 -6.87 -15.39 -3.88
C ALA A 101 -7.15 -16.20 -5.16
N VAL A 102 -7.85 -15.61 -6.10
CA VAL A 102 -8.00 -16.10 -7.46
C VAL A 102 -7.25 -15.13 -8.38
N ILE A 103 -6.16 -15.58 -8.96
CA ILE A 103 -5.31 -14.78 -9.85
C ILE A 103 -5.70 -15.06 -11.29
N LEU A 104 -6.31 -14.07 -11.95
CA LEU A 104 -6.68 -14.20 -13.36
C LEU A 104 -5.45 -13.94 -14.24
N ILE A 105 -5.27 -14.83 -15.21
CA ILE A 105 -4.22 -14.76 -16.22
C ILE A 105 -4.89 -14.60 -17.57
N ASN A 106 -4.42 -13.64 -18.34
CA ASN A 106 -4.85 -13.43 -19.71
C ASN A 106 -4.32 -14.56 -20.61
N GLY A 107 -5.20 -15.28 -21.29
CA GLY A 107 -4.83 -16.41 -22.14
C GLY A 107 -3.93 -16.03 -23.32
N GLN A 108 -4.00 -14.79 -23.77
CA GLN A 108 -3.18 -14.28 -24.87
C GLN A 108 -1.75 -13.93 -24.42
N TYR A 109 -1.60 -13.34 -23.21
CA TYR A 109 -0.32 -12.77 -22.78
C TYR A 109 0.40 -13.63 -21.72
N GLY A 110 -0.32 -14.56 -21.09
CA GLY A 110 0.22 -15.33 -19.98
C GLY A 110 0.45 -14.51 -18.71
N PRO A 111 1.40 -14.95 -17.85
CA PRO A 111 1.73 -14.22 -16.62
C PRO A 111 2.45 -12.91 -16.92
N GLU A 112 1.75 -11.80 -16.77
CA GLU A 112 2.28 -10.44 -16.92
C GLU A 112 2.91 -9.94 -15.60
N VAL A 113 3.59 -8.79 -15.65
CA VAL A 113 4.21 -8.15 -14.48
C VAL A 113 3.21 -7.93 -13.34
N GLY A 114 2.00 -7.43 -13.68
CA GLY A 114 0.93 -7.25 -12.68
C GLY A 114 0.48 -8.56 -12.04
N THR A 115 0.45 -9.67 -12.80
CA THR A 115 0.18 -11.02 -12.28
C THR A 115 1.22 -11.44 -11.24
N GLN A 116 2.49 -11.24 -11.55
CA GLN A 116 3.61 -11.61 -10.67
C GLN A 116 3.65 -10.72 -9.42
N ASN A 117 3.40 -9.42 -9.55
CA ASN A 117 3.28 -8.52 -8.41
C ASN A 117 2.16 -8.94 -7.46
N ASN A 118 0.99 -9.27 -7.99
CA ASN A 118 -0.12 -9.79 -7.19
C ASN A 118 0.23 -11.11 -6.49
N PHE A 119 0.92 -12.02 -7.15
CA PHE A 119 1.38 -13.27 -6.55
C PHE A 119 2.33 -13.01 -5.36
N ARG A 120 3.28 -12.07 -5.47
CA ARG A 120 4.17 -11.69 -4.37
C ARG A 120 3.39 -11.18 -3.14
N TYR A 121 2.31 -10.43 -3.34
CA TYR A 121 1.48 -10.01 -2.21
C TYR A 121 0.78 -11.20 -1.55
N THR A 122 0.36 -12.20 -2.32
CA THR A 122 -0.19 -13.44 -1.73
C THR A 122 0.86 -14.21 -0.94
N GLU A 123 2.13 -14.19 -1.37
CA GLU A 123 3.23 -14.81 -0.62
C GLU A 123 3.48 -14.10 0.71
N LYS A 124 3.60 -12.78 0.69
CA LYS A 124 3.79 -11.96 1.90
C LYS A 124 2.68 -12.12 2.93
N LEU A 125 1.46 -12.33 2.46
CA LEU A 125 0.27 -12.49 3.30
C LEU A 125 -0.12 -13.96 3.53
N HIS A 126 0.69 -14.91 3.05
CA HIS A 126 0.45 -16.36 3.15
C HIS A 126 -0.95 -16.79 2.69
N LYS A 127 -1.45 -16.19 1.58
CA LYS A 127 -2.79 -16.52 1.06
C LYS A 127 -2.75 -17.70 0.11
N PRO A 128 -3.72 -18.63 0.21
CA PRO A 128 -3.96 -19.64 -0.82
C PRO A 128 -4.18 -19.01 -2.20
N VAL A 129 -3.71 -19.65 -3.25
CA VAL A 129 -3.81 -19.14 -4.62
C VAL A 129 -4.42 -20.17 -5.54
N ILE A 130 -5.39 -19.73 -6.33
CA ILE A 130 -5.91 -20.43 -7.51
C ILE A 130 -5.56 -19.57 -8.72
N PHE A 131 -4.98 -20.16 -9.74
CA PHE A 131 -4.79 -19.50 -11.03
C PHE A 131 -5.97 -19.80 -11.95
N LEU A 132 -6.44 -18.77 -12.63
CA LEU A 132 -7.56 -18.85 -13.55
C LEU A 132 -7.15 -18.30 -14.91
N VAL A 133 -6.96 -19.16 -15.89
CA VAL A 133 -6.68 -18.76 -17.27
C VAL A 133 -7.99 -18.38 -17.92
N ASN A 134 -8.09 -17.13 -18.34
CA ASN A 134 -9.27 -16.51 -18.94
C ASN A 134 -9.00 -16.09 -20.41
N GLN A 135 -10.04 -15.77 -21.16
CA GLN A 135 -9.92 -15.35 -22.56
C GLN A 135 -9.32 -16.44 -23.47
N LEU A 136 -9.77 -17.66 -23.27
CA LEU A 136 -9.34 -18.82 -24.05
C LEU A 136 -9.84 -18.79 -25.50
N ASP A 137 -10.77 -17.89 -25.80
CA ASP A 137 -11.29 -17.63 -27.14
C ASP A 137 -10.38 -16.77 -28.02
N SER A 138 -9.27 -16.28 -27.48
CA SER A 138 -8.25 -15.55 -28.26
C SER A 138 -7.54 -16.48 -29.23
N ASP A 139 -7.44 -16.09 -30.49
CA ASP A 139 -6.69 -16.77 -31.54
C ASP A 139 -5.17 -16.84 -31.28
N LYS A 140 -4.68 -16.02 -30.33
CA LYS A 140 -3.29 -15.95 -29.90
C LYS A 140 -2.99 -16.74 -28.63
N CYS A 141 -3.99 -17.45 -28.09
CA CYS A 141 -3.82 -18.25 -26.88
C CYS A 141 -3.10 -19.57 -27.22
N ASP A 142 -1.87 -19.73 -26.76
CA ASP A 142 -1.15 -20.99 -26.70
C ASP A 142 -1.16 -21.50 -25.24
N PHE A 143 -2.11 -22.38 -24.95
CA PHE A 143 -2.34 -22.83 -23.59
C PHE A 143 -1.16 -23.66 -23.02
N ASP A 144 -0.56 -24.53 -23.80
CA ASP A 144 0.52 -25.39 -23.33
C ASP A 144 1.79 -24.56 -23.05
N GLN A 145 2.11 -23.57 -23.90
CA GLN A 145 3.20 -22.62 -23.64
C GLN A 145 2.92 -21.75 -22.40
N LEU A 146 1.68 -21.33 -22.23
CA LEU A 146 1.26 -20.55 -21.06
C LEU A 146 1.45 -21.35 -19.76
N ILE A 147 1.04 -22.61 -19.71
CA ILE A 147 1.24 -23.48 -18.56
C ILE A 147 2.72 -23.69 -18.27
N GLN A 148 3.55 -23.86 -19.31
CA GLN A 148 5.00 -23.97 -19.12
C GLN A 148 5.57 -22.70 -18.48
N SER A 149 5.21 -21.52 -18.99
CA SER A 149 5.62 -20.24 -18.42
C SER A 149 5.18 -20.09 -16.96
N MET A 150 3.98 -20.55 -16.61
CA MET A 150 3.52 -20.54 -15.23
C MET A 150 4.38 -21.44 -14.32
N LYS A 151 4.73 -22.63 -14.78
CA LYS A 151 5.59 -23.55 -14.03
C LYS A 151 7.01 -22.99 -13.87
N ASP A 152 7.52 -22.31 -14.87
CA ASP A 152 8.84 -21.66 -14.82
C ASP A 152 8.88 -20.51 -13.80
N ILE A 153 7.79 -19.76 -13.67
CA ILE A 153 7.70 -18.60 -12.77
C ILE A 153 7.27 -18.99 -11.35
N TYR A 154 6.23 -19.80 -11.22
CA TYR A 154 5.59 -20.13 -9.92
C TYR A 154 5.97 -21.52 -9.39
N GLY A 155 6.72 -22.30 -10.17
CA GLY A 155 7.23 -23.61 -9.79
C GLY A 155 6.25 -24.78 -10.03
N PRO A 156 6.66 -25.99 -9.64
CA PRO A 156 5.91 -27.22 -9.88
C PRO A 156 4.60 -27.33 -9.08
N LYS A 157 4.37 -26.42 -8.14
CA LYS A 157 3.10 -26.34 -7.38
C LYS A 157 1.90 -25.91 -8.23
N CYS A 158 2.13 -25.41 -9.46
CA CYS A 158 1.09 -25.15 -10.44
C CYS A 158 0.56 -26.45 -11.00
N VAL A 159 -0.62 -26.88 -10.56
CA VAL A 159 -1.24 -28.15 -10.94
C VAL A 159 -2.53 -27.90 -11.72
N GLN A 160 -2.59 -28.44 -12.92
CA GLN A 160 -3.76 -28.29 -13.77
C GLN A 160 -4.94 -29.10 -13.24
N ILE A 161 -6.06 -28.41 -12.97
CA ILE A 161 -7.36 -29.03 -12.72
C ILE A 161 -8.12 -29.17 -14.02
N GLN A 162 -7.88 -28.27 -14.97
CA GLN A 162 -8.56 -28.18 -16.25
C GLN A 162 -7.60 -27.83 -17.38
N TYR A 163 -7.97 -28.24 -18.59
CA TYR A 163 -7.36 -27.72 -19.81
C TYR A 163 -8.40 -27.63 -20.94
N PRO A 164 -8.28 -26.68 -21.88
CA PRO A 164 -9.17 -26.55 -23.02
C PRO A 164 -8.85 -27.64 -24.05
N VAL A 165 -9.87 -28.21 -24.69
CA VAL A 165 -9.70 -29.12 -25.84
C VAL A 165 -9.10 -28.35 -27.02
N GLN A 166 -9.57 -27.13 -27.22
CA GLN A 166 -9.05 -26.17 -28.20
C GLN A 166 -9.15 -24.75 -27.68
N THR A 167 -8.30 -23.86 -28.17
CA THR A 167 -8.32 -22.42 -27.91
C THR A 167 -8.71 -21.67 -29.18
N GLY A 168 -9.00 -20.37 -29.02
CA GLY A 168 -9.38 -19.53 -30.15
C GLY A 168 -10.90 -19.34 -30.28
N PRO A 169 -11.38 -18.77 -31.39
CA PRO A 169 -12.79 -18.41 -31.58
C PRO A 169 -13.77 -19.54 -31.36
N ASP A 170 -13.34 -20.77 -31.62
CA ASP A 170 -14.15 -22.00 -31.48
C ASP A 170 -14.07 -22.62 -30.06
N PHE A 171 -13.46 -21.94 -29.11
CA PHE A 171 -13.40 -22.42 -27.73
C PHE A 171 -14.81 -22.62 -27.14
N HIS A 172 -15.10 -23.86 -26.74
CA HIS A 172 -16.35 -24.24 -26.08
C HIS A 172 -16.27 -25.55 -25.27
N GLU A 173 -15.09 -26.15 -25.13
CA GLU A 173 -14.89 -27.42 -24.43
C GLU A 173 -13.67 -27.37 -23.50
N ILE A 174 -13.82 -27.91 -22.29
CA ILE A 174 -12.79 -28.07 -21.26
C ILE A 174 -12.80 -29.52 -20.77
N ILE A 175 -11.61 -30.10 -20.57
CA ILE A 175 -11.45 -31.33 -19.80
C ILE A 175 -11.17 -30.96 -18.34
N ASP A 176 -11.98 -31.50 -17.42
CA ASP A 176 -11.79 -31.34 -15.97
C ASP A 176 -11.26 -32.67 -15.42
N VAL A 177 -10.00 -32.67 -15.00
CA VAL A 177 -9.29 -33.87 -14.55
C VAL A 177 -9.56 -34.21 -13.10
N LEU A 178 -10.18 -33.30 -12.31
CA LEU A 178 -10.63 -33.61 -10.95
C LEU A 178 -11.82 -34.55 -10.97
N ILE A 179 -12.80 -34.27 -11.83
CA ILE A 179 -14.02 -35.09 -11.98
C ILE A 179 -14.00 -36.07 -13.17
N MET A 180 -12.91 -36.05 -13.93
CA MET A 180 -12.71 -36.89 -15.14
C MET A 180 -13.90 -36.82 -16.12
N LYS A 181 -14.27 -35.58 -16.49
CA LYS A 181 -15.34 -35.31 -17.46
C LYS A 181 -14.90 -34.22 -18.46
N LYS A 182 -15.48 -34.34 -19.67
CA LYS A 182 -15.50 -33.22 -20.62
C LYS A 182 -16.70 -32.32 -20.30
N LEU A 183 -16.44 -31.02 -20.23
CA LEU A 183 -17.41 -29.96 -20.07
C LEU A 183 -17.56 -29.23 -21.39
N SER A 184 -18.77 -29.11 -21.91
CA SER A 184 -19.04 -28.41 -23.16
C SER A 184 -20.18 -27.42 -23.03
N TRP A 185 -20.16 -26.34 -23.81
CA TRP A 185 -21.14 -25.28 -23.79
C TRP A 185 -21.71 -24.98 -25.16
N GLY A 186 -22.93 -24.50 -25.19
CA GLY A 186 -23.52 -23.84 -26.34
C GLY A 186 -23.07 -22.35 -26.44
N PRO A 187 -23.54 -21.64 -27.47
CA PRO A 187 -23.16 -20.24 -27.69
C PRO A 187 -23.50 -19.28 -26.53
N ASP A 188 -24.49 -19.61 -25.73
CA ASP A 188 -24.98 -18.76 -24.62
C ASP A 188 -24.24 -19.00 -23.30
N GLY A 189 -23.31 -19.97 -23.24
CA GLY A 189 -22.57 -20.30 -22.03
C GLY A 189 -23.41 -20.92 -20.93
N GLY A 190 -23.12 -20.58 -19.66
CA GLY A 190 -23.89 -21.01 -18.48
C GLY A 190 -23.52 -22.41 -17.98
N ALA A 191 -24.56 -23.25 -17.70
CA ALA A 191 -24.35 -24.58 -17.19
C ALA A 191 -23.69 -25.52 -18.22
N PRO A 192 -22.56 -26.19 -17.88
CA PRO A 192 -21.93 -27.11 -18.80
C PRO A 192 -22.70 -28.41 -19.00
N LYS A 193 -22.64 -28.94 -20.19
CA LYS A 193 -22.96 -30.32 -20.44
C LYS A 193 -21.78 -31.21 -20.03
N ARG A 194 -22.02 -32.20 -19.20
CA ARG A 194 -20.98 -33.14 -18.73
C ARG A 194 -21.00 -34.39 -19.56
N GLU A 195 -19.91 -34.69 -20.21
CA GLU A 195 -19.76 -35.84 -21.14
C GLU A 195 -18.52 -36.66 -20.76
N GLU A 196 -18.45 -37.88 -21.29
CA GLU A 196 -17.26 -38.72 -21.17
C GLU A 196 -16.08 -38.08 -21.95
N ILE A 197 -14.86 -38.27 -21.46
CA ILE A 197 -13.67 -37.77 -22.12
C ILE A 197 -13.45 -38.55 -23.43
N PRO A 198 -13.26 -37.86 -24.57
CA PRO A 198 -12.96 -38.52 -25.84
C PRO A 198 -11.69 -39.40 -25.77
N ALA A 199 -11.62 -40.46 -26.56
CA ALA A 199 -10.51 -41.39 -26.52
C ALA A 199 -9.16 -40.71 -26.83
N GLU A 200 -9.16 -39.73 -27.73
CA GLU A 200 -7.98 -38.93 -28.10
C GLU A 200 -7.41 -38.05 -26.97
N GLU A 201 -8.28 -37.64 -26.00
CA GLU A 201 -7.87 -36.82 -24.85
C GLU A 201 -7.61 -37.67 -23.59
N MET A 202 -7.98 -38.94 -23.58
CA MET A 202 -7.95 -39.80 -22.39
C MET A 202 -6.52 -39.95 -21.81
N GLU A 203 -5.52 -40.11 -22.66
CA GLU A 203 -4.12 -40.29 -22.23
C GLU A 203 -3.63 -39.05 -21.46
N LYS A 204 -3.78 -37.86 -22.05
CA LYS A 204 -3.41 -36.57 -21.43
C LYS A 204 -4.22 -36.35 -20.13
N ALA A 205 -5.52 -36.64 -20.14
CA ALA A 205 -6.37 -36.47 -18.96
C ALA A 205 -5.93 -37.39 -17.81
N MET A 206 -5.58 -38.65 -18.09
CA MET A 206 -5.13 -39.62 -17.09
C MET A 206 -3.75 -39.22 -16.51
N GLU A 207 -2.84 -38.75 -17.33
CA GLU A 207 -1.54 -38.23 -16.86
C GLU A 207 -1.71 -37.07 -15.89
N LEU A 208 -2.53 -36.07 -16.26
CA LEU A 208 -2.81 -34.89 -15.42
C LEU A 208 -3.61 -35.27 -14.17
N HIS A 209 -4.55 -36.20 -14.27
CA HIS A 209 -5.28 -36.73 -13.12
C HIS A 209 -4.35 -37.39 -12.12
N LYS A 210 -3.41 -38.22 -12.57
CA LYS A 210 -2.42 -38.86 -11.68
C LYS A 210 -1.56 -37.82 -10.98
N ALA A 211 -1.07 -36.81 -11.70
CA ALA A 211 -0.31 -35.71 -11.11
C ALA A 211 -1.11 -34.93 -10.06
N LEU A 212 -2.41 -34.73 -10.30
CA LEU A 212 -3.32 -34.10 -9.34
C LEU A 212 -3.53 -34.96 -8.08
N VAL A 213 -3.71 -36.27 -8.24
CA VAL A 213 -3.84 -37.22 -7.11
C VAL A 213 -2.59 -37.20 -6.24
N GLU A 214 -1.42 -37.26 -6.83
CA GLU A 214 -0.13 -37.16 -6.12
C GLU A 214 -0.04 -35.83 -5.34
N ALA A 215 -0.28 -34.71 -6.02
CA ALA A 215 -0.21 -33.38 -5.42
C ALA A 215 -1.24 -33.21 -4.26
N ALA A 216 -2.43 -33.81 -4.36
CA ALA A 216 -3.43 -33.80 -3.29
C ALA A 216 -2.99 -34.67 -2.10
N ALA A 217 -2.46 -35.88 -2.37
CA ALA A 217 -2.03 -36.82 -1.35
C ALA A 217 -0.86 -36.30 -0.50
N GLU A 218 0.07 -35.56 -1.09
CA GLU A 218 1.24 -34.99 -0.40
C GLU A 218 0.93 -34.06 0.79
N ASN A 219 -0.32 -33.60 0.89
CA ASN A 219 -0.72 -32.65 1.92
C ASN A 219 -1.33 -33.30 3.18
N ASP A 220 -1.45 -34.63 3.19
CA ASP A 220 -2.01 -35.36 4.33
C ASP A 220 -1.43 -36.76 4.43
N GLU A 221 -0.97 -37.16 5.63
CA GLU A 221 -0.33 -38.47 5.85
C GLU A 221 -1.26 -39.65 5.53
N ALA A 222 -2.54 -39.57 5.92
CA ALA A 222 -3.49 -40.66 5.66
C ALA A 222 -3.83 -40.77 4.17
N LEU A 223 -3.92 -39.64 3.45
CA LEU A 223 -4.11 -39.64 2.00
C LEU A 223 -2.89 -40.17 1.26
N MET A 224 -1.69 -39.89 1.77
CA MET A 224 -0.44 -40.40 1.20
C MET A 224 -0.31 -41.90 1.41
N GLU A 225 -0.61 -42.44 2.60
CA GLU A 225 -0.64 -43.89 2.84
C GLU A 225 -1.61 -44.60 1.91
N LYS A 226 -2.82 -44.06 1.78
CA LYS A 226 -3.83 -44.62 0.86
C LYS A 226 -3.39 -44.59 -0.61
N PHE A 227 -2.76 -43.50 -1.03
CA PHE A 227 -2.22 -43.38 -2.40
C PHE A 227 -1.14 -44.42 -2.67
N PHE A 228 -0.28 -44.74 -1.72
CA PHE A 228 0.72 -45.79 -1.87
C PHE A 228 0.12 -47.21 -1.93
N GLU A 229 -1.04 -47.41 -1.30
CA GLU A 229 -1.74 -48.73 -1.31
C GLU A 229 -2.61 -48.92 -2.56
N GLU A 230 -3.34 -47.88 -2.95
CA GLU A 230 -4.41 -47.99 -3.98
C GLU A 230 -4.04 -47.29 -5.30
N GLU A 231 -2.95 -46.52 -5.35
CA GLU A 231 -2.50 -45.66 -6.47
C GLU A 231 -3.54 -44.62 -6.93
N THR A 232 -4.58 -44.37 -6.13
CA THR A 232 -5.67 -43.45 -6.43
C THR A 232 -6.28 -42.87 -5.15
N LEU A 233 -7.08 -41.80 -5.31
CA LEU A 233 -7.94 -41.22 -4.28
C LEU A 233 -9.35 -41.00 -4.84
N THR A 234 -10.33 -41.00 -3.99
CA THR A 234 -11.69 -40.58 -4.37
C THR A 234 -11.73 -39.07 -4.61
N GLU A 235 -12.77 -38.61 -5.28
CA GLU A 235 -12.95 -37.16 -5.55
C GLU A 235 -13.00 -36.32 -4.26
N ASP A 236 -13.69 -36.83 -3.22
CA ASP A 236 -13.79 -36.13 -1.92
C ASP A 236 -12.43 -36.09 -1.20
N GLU A 237 -11.65 -37.15 -1.26
CA GLU A 237 -10.27 -37.19 -0.71
C GLU A 237 -9.34 -36.24 -1.47
N MET A 238 -9.44 -36.17 -2.80
CA MET A 238 -8.70 -35.19 -3.58
C MET A 238 -9.07 -33.76 -3.19
N ARG A 239 -10.35 -33.48 -3.01
CA ARG A 239 -10.84 -32.16 -2.56
C ARG A 239 -10.26 -31.79 -1.19
N GLU A 240 -10.22 -32.74 -0.25
CA GLU A 240 -9.62 -32.54 1.07
C GLU A 240 -8.11 -32.26 0.97
N GLY A 241 -7.38 -33.07 0.20
CA GLY A 241 -5.95 -32.88 -0.02
C GLY A 241 -5.61 -31.55 -0.69
N ILE A 242 -6.39 -31.15 -1.69
CA ILE A 242 -6.27 -29.85 -2.35
C ILE A 242 -6.54 -28.71 -1.36
N ARG A 243 -7.55 -28.81 -0.52
CA ARG A 243 -7.87 -27.79 0.51
C ARG A 243 -6.71 -27.60 1.48
N LYS A 244 -6.16 -28.69 2.03
CA LYS A 244 -4.99 -28.66 2.90
C LYS A 244 -3.77 -28.06 2.19
N GLY A 245 -3.55 -28.47 0.95
CA GLY A 245 -2.47 -27.94 0.12
C GLY A 245 -2.61 -26.45 -0.21
N LEU A 246 -3.83 -25.96 -0.39
CA LEU A 246 -4.12 -24.53 -0.54
C LEU A 246 -3.73 -23.73 0.71
N VAL A 247 -4.16 -24.19 1.90
CA VAL A 247 -3.83 -23.53 3.18
C VAL A 247 -2.33 -23.47 3.40
N MET A 248 -1.61 -24.56 3.12
CA MET A 248 -0.15 -24.67 3.25
C MET A 248 0.63 -24.03 2.09
N ARG A 249 -0.05 -23.58 1.03
CA ARG A 249 0.55 -23.08 -0.21
C ARG A 249 1.47 -24.12 -0.90
N ASN A 250 1.11 -25.38 -0.83
CA ASN A 250 1.83 -26.47 -1.50
C ASN A 250 1.26 -26.78 -2.88
N ILE A 251 0.03 -26.35 -3.17
CA ILE A 251 -0.62 -26.53 -4.46
C ILE A 251 -1.24 -25.22 -4.92
N PHE A 252 -1.08 -24.91 -6.20
CA PHE A 252 -1.73 -23.80 -6.90
C PHE A 252 -2.55 -24.36 -8.05
N PRO A 253 -3.85 -24.65 -7.82
CA PRO A 253 -4.72 -25.20 -8.85
C PRO A 253 -4.87 -24.23 -10.03
N VAL A 254 -4.87 -24.75 -11.25
CA VAL A 254 -5.07 -23.99 -12.49
C VAL A 254 -6.39 -24.37 -13.12
N PHE A 255 -7.26 -23.37 -13.27
CA PHE A 255 -8.58 -23.48 -13.92
C PHE A 255 -8.62 -22.74 -15.25
N CYS A 256 -9.63 -23.06 -16.04
CA CYS A 256 -9.91 -22.50 -17.35
C CYS A 256 -11.31 -21.88 -17.38
N VAL A 257 -11.43 -20.64 -17.88
CA VAL A 257 -12.71 -19.99 -18.13
C VAL A 257 -12.67 -19.12 -19.38
N ASP A 258 -13.83 -18.85 -19.93
CA ASP A 258 -14.09 -17.67 -20.75
C ASP A 258 -15.21 -16.87 -20.07
N ALA A 259 -14.83 -15.86 -19.30
CA ALA A 259 -15.76 -15.06 -18.53
C ALA A 259 -16.72 -14.26 -19.43
N HIS A 260 -16.26 -13.83 -20.62
CA HIS A 260 -17.10 -13.10 -21.57
C HIS A 260 -18.19 -13.99 -22.17
N LYS A 261 -17.86 -15.23 -22.53
CA LYS A 261 -18.81 -16.21 -23.04
C LYS A 261 -19.57 -16.96 -21.95
N ASP A 262 -19.26 -16.71 -20.66
CA ASP A 262 -19.84 -17.42 -19.52
C ASP A 262 -19.61 -18.94 -19.55
N MET A 263 -18.44 -19.34 -19.99
CA MET A 263 -18.02 -20.74 -20.06
C MET A 263 -17.02 -21.05 -18.94
N GLY A 264 -17.31 -22.10 -18.15
CA GLY A 264 -16.49 -22.51 -17.00
C GLY A 264 -16.82 -21.83 -15.68
N VAL A 265 -17.59 -20.74 -15.66
CA VAL A 265 -17.88 -19.93 -14.46
C VAL A 265 -18.62 -20.72 -13.38
N GLN A 266 -19.69 -21.44 -13.72
CA GLN A 266 -20.43 -22.27 -12.76
C GLN A 266 -19.55 -23.36 -12.14
N ARG A 267 -18.66 -23.98 -12.93
CA ARG A 267 -17.75 -25.02 -12.45
C ARG A 267 -16.69 -24.42 -11.49
N LEU A 268 -16.21 -23.22 -11.79
CA LEU A 268 -15.33 -22.49 -10.87
C LEU A 268 -16.06 -22.19 -9.55
N MET A 269 -17.30 -21.69 -9.59
CA MET A 269 -18.10 -21.42 -8.39
C MET A 269 -18.35 -22.68 -7.56
N GLU A 270 -18.62 -23.81 -8.21
CA GLU A 270 -18.73 -25.09 -7.53
C GLU A 270 -17.45 -25.48 -6.79
N PHE A 271 -16.30 -25.33 -7.44
CA PHE A 271 -15.00 -25.60 -6.81
C PHE A 271 -14.73 -24.63 -5.65
N LEU A 272 -14.96 -23.35 -5.83
CA LEU A 272 -14.81 -22.34 -4.79
C LEU A 272 -15.69 -22.66 -3.57
N GLY A 273 -16.93 -23.09 -3.78
CA GLY A 273 -17.84 -23.48 -2.72
C GLY A 273 -17.42 -24.76 -1.97
N ASN A 274 -16.89 -25.75 -2.69
CA ASN A 274 -16.63 -27.08 -2.16
C ASN A 274 -15.19 -27.30 -1.67
N VAL A 275 -14.20 -26.63 -2.25
CA VAL A 275 -12.78 -26.94 -2.02
C VAL A 275 -12.04 -25.84 -1.30
N VAL A 276 -12.29 -24.57 -1.60
CA VAL A 276 -11.58 -23.43 -0.93
C VAL A 276 -11.74 -23.51 0.58
N PRO A 277 -10.71 -23.18 1.39
CA PRO A 277 -10.82 -23.24 2.83
C PRO A 277 -11.86 -22.26 3.38
N PHE A 278 -12.49 -22.64 4.49
CA PHE A 278 -13.29 -21.72 5.30
C PHE A 278 -12.39 -20.80 6.14
N VAL A 279 -12.95 -19.72 6.62
CA VAL A 279 -12.21 -18.80 7.50
C VAL A 279 -11.64 -19.50 8.74
N SER A 280 -12.33 -20.51 9.27
CA SER A 280 -11.89 -21.28 10.45
C SER A 280 -10.73 -22.26 10.17
N GLU A 281 -10.47 -22.57 8.90
CA GLU A 281 -9.36 -23.45 8.46
C GLU A 281 -8.09 -22.65 8.14
N MET A 282 -8.20 -21.33 8.06
CA MET A 282 -7.07 -20.44 7.81
C MET A 282 -6.29 -20.16 9.10
N PRO A 283 -5.01 -19.78 9.00
CA PRO A 283 -4.25 -19.30 10.14
C PRO A 283 -5.01 -18.19 10.87
N LYS A 284 -5.02 -18.27 12.20
CA LYS A 284 -5.75 -17.32 13.02
C LYS A 284 -5.15 -15.91 12.91
N VAL A 285 -6.02 -14.91 12.94
CA VAL A 285 -5.62 -13.51 12.97
C VAL A 285 -5.20 -13.16 14.40
N HIS A 286 -4.17 -12.34 14.53
CA HIS A 286 -3.72 -11.82 15.82
C HIS A 286 -4.20 -10.38 16.02
N ASN A 287 -4.57 -10.05 17.24
CA ASN A 287 -4.82 -8.68 17.66
C ASN A 287 -3.50 -7.93 17.91
N THR A 288 -3.57 -6.64 18.21
CA THR A 288 -2.38 -5.79 18.49
C THR A 288 -1.58 -6.22 19.71
N ARG A 289 -2.14 -7.08 20.56
CA ARG A 289 -1.45 -7.68 21.72
C ARG A 289 -0.75 -9.00 21.38
N GLY A 290 -0.88 -9.46 20.13
CA GLY A 290 -0.35 -10.75 19.67
C GLY A 290 -1.19 -11.97 20.07
N GLU A 291 -2.41 -11.77 20.54
CA GLU A 291 -3.35 -12.83 20.91
C GLU A 291 -4.12 -13.32 19.69
N GLU A 292 -4.35 -14.63 19.59
CA GLU A 292 -5.13 -15.23 18.52
C GLU A 292 -6.61 -14.94 18.68
N VAL A 293 -7.25 -14.48 17.62
CA VAL A 293 -8.69 -14.27 17.54
C VAL A 293 -9.32 -15.36 16.70
N THR A 294 -10.22 -16.12 17.31
CA THR A 294 -10.95 -17.20 16.63
C THR A 294 -12.24 -16.65 16.01
N PRO A 295 -12.52 -16.93 14.73
CA PRO A 295 -13.77 -16.55 14.09
C PRO A 295 -14.91 -17.47 14.55
N ASP A 296 -15.48 -17.16 15.71
CA ASP A 296 -16.59 -17.90 16.35
C ASP A 296 -17.80 -16.98 16.43
N SER A 297 -18.92 -17.40 15.83
CA SER A 297 -20.18 -16.65 15.85
C SER A 297 -20.83 -16.54 17.24
N ASN A 298 -20.43 -17.37 18.20
CA ASN A 298 -20.86 -17.28 19.59
C ASN A 298 -19.86 -16.53 20.47
N GLY A 299 -18.75 -16.10 19.91
CA GLY A 299 -17.72 -15.33 20.59
C GLY A 299 -18.13 -13.88 20.86
N PRO A 300 -17.23 -13.10 21.48
CA PRO A 300 -17.46 -11.69 21.69
C PRO A 300 -17.49 -10.93 20.36
N GLU A 301 -18.35 -9.92 20.28
CA GLU A 301 -18.56 -9.14 19.05
C GLU A 301 -17.35 -8.26 18.76
N SER A 302 -16.76 -8.43 17.57
CA SER A 302 -15.68 -7.57 17.06
C SER A 302 -15.74 -7.48 15.54
N ILE A 303 -15.71 -6.25 15.02
CA ILE A 303 -15.69 -5.97 13.59
C ILE A 303 -14.54 -5.04 13.21
N TYR A 304 -13.96 -5.30 12.05
CA TYR A 304 -12.85 -4.52 11.50
C TYR A 304 -13.28 -3.81 10.21
N PHE A 305 -13.14 -2.49 10.18
CA PHE A 305 -13.48 -1.68 9.02
C PHE A 305 -12.29 -1.56 8.06
N PHE A 306 -12.39 -2.21 6.91
CA PHE A 306 -11.28 -2.32 5.96
C PHE A 306 -11.38 -1.37 4.76
N LYS A 307 -12.56 -0.79 4.52
CA LYS A 307 -12.79 0.08 3.36
C LYS A 307 -13.89 1.09 3.66
N THR A 308 -13.69 2.30 3.14
CA THR A 308 -14.71 3.35 3.05
C THR A 308 -14.99 3.66 1.59
N GLY A 309 -16.24 3.83 1.20
CA GLY A 309 -16.65 4.31 -0.11
C GLY A 309 -17.47 5.59 0.04
N MET A 310 -17.22 6.58 -0.84
CA MET A 310 -17.99 7.81 -0.87
C MET A 310 -18.92 7.78 -2.08
N GLU A 311 -20.18 7.45 -1.82
CA GLU A 311 -21.15 7.26 -2.88
C GLU A 311 -22.04 8.49 -3.06
N PRO A 312 -22.35 8.88 -4.31
CA PRO A 312 -23.32 9.93 -4.58
C PRO A 312 -24.66 9.64 -3.91
N HIS A 313 -25.27 10.66 -3.30
CA HIS A 313 -26.60 10.62 -2.64
C HIS A 313 -26.70 9.79 -1.34
N ILE A 314 -25.76 8.90 -1.06
CA ILE A 314 -25.74 8.06 0.15
C ILE A 314 -24.73 8.63 1.17
N GLY A 315 -23.61 9.13 0.67
CA GLY A 315 -22.48 9.58 1.47
C GLY A 315 -21.50 8.45 1.78
N GLU A 316 -21.03 8.40 3.01
CA GLU A 316 -20.05 7.42 3.46
C GLU A 316 -20.69 6.05 3.66
N VAL A 317 -20.10 5.04 3.00
CA VAL A 317 -20.40 3.62 3.17
C VAL A 317 -19.19 2.95 3.78
N SER A 318 -19.36 2.32 4.92
CA SER A 318 -18.28 1.67 5.66
C SER A 318 -18.40 0.15 5.52
N TYR A 319 -17.34 -0.48 4.97
CA TYR A 319 -17.26 -1.92 4.74
C TYR A 319 -16.46 -2.57 5.86
N PHE A 320 -16.96 -3.68 6.38
CA PHE A 320 -16.36 -4.38 7.51
C PHE A 320 -16.31 -5.89 7.34
N LYS A 321 -15.39 -6.52 8.07
CA LYS A 321 -15.32 -7.96 8.32
C LYS A 321 -15.71 -8.23 9.76
N VAL A 322 -16.60 -9.21 9.98
CA VAL A 322 -16.90 -9.71 11.33
C VAL A 322 -15.76 -10.62 11.75
N MET A 323 -14.96 -10.17 12.72
CA MET A 323 -13.79 -10.90 13.18
C MET A 323 -14.15 -11.98 14.20
N SER A 324 -15.10 -11.69 15.08
CA SER A 324 -15.66 -12.60 16.09
C SER A 324 -17.08 -12.19 16.42
N GLY A 325 -17.87 -13.11 16.92
CA GLY A 325 -19.25 -12.87 17.30
C GLY A 325 -20.21 -12.79 16.10
N SER A 326 -21.31 -12.13 16.31
CA SER A 326 -22.36 -11.87 15.33
C SER A 326 -22.82 -10.43 15.44
N ILE A 327 -22.95 -9.74 14.33
CA ILE A 327 -23.41 -8.35 14.26
C ILE A 327 -24.84 -8.27 13.75
N LYS A 328 -25.63 -7.45 14.41
CA LYS A 328 -27.04 -7.18 14.07
C LYS A 328 -27.29 -5.70 13.86
N SER A 329 -28.33 -5.40 13.09
CA SER A 329 -28.84 -4.04 13.00
C SER A 329 -29.32 -3.56 14.38
N GLY A 330 -28.81 -2.40 14.81
CA GLY A 330 -29.16 -1.80 16.11
C GLY A 330 -28.14 -2.01 17.21
N ASP A 331 -27.09 -2.81 16.99
CA ASP A 331 -26.03 -3.07 17.99
C ASP A 331 -25.29 -1.78 18.36
N ASP A 332 -24.99 -1.63 19.65
CA ASP A 332 -24.18 -0.55 20.19
C ASP A 332 -22.76 -1.04 20.44
N LEU A 333 -21.80 -0.51 19.68
CA LEU A 333 -20.40 -0.89 19.73
C LEU A 333 -19.51 0.27 20.19
N THR A 334 -18.32 -0.07 20.64
CA THR A 334 -17.28 0.91 21.01
C THR A 334 -16.11 0.83 20.03
N ASN A 335 -15.70 1.97 19.50
CA ASN A 335 -14.52 2.09 18.64
C ASN A 335 -13.26 1.99 19.53
N ALA A 336 -12.50 0.93 19.37
CA ALA A 336 -11.28 0.65 20.17
C ALA A 336 -10.15 1.65 19.87
N ASP A 337 -10.14 2.23 18.67
CA ASP A 337 -9.10 3.16 18.23
C ASP A 337 -9.38 4.61 18.66
N ARG A 338 -10.65 4.98 18.83
CA ARG A 338 -11.11 6.36 19.08
C ARG A 338 -11.84 6.54 20.40
N GLY A 339 -12.26 5.46 21.06
CA GLY A 339 -13.01 5.47 22.30
C GLY A 339 -14.47 5.93 22.15
N SER A 340 -14.93 6.20 20.93
CA SER A 340 -16.28 6.65 20.65
C SER A 340 -17.28 5.50 20.62
N LYS A 341 -18.55 5.78 20.99
CA LYS A 341 -19.65 4.82 20.87
C LYS A 341 -20.37 5.01 19.56
N GLU A 342 -20.60 3.89 18.87
CA GLU A 342 -21.30 3.84 17.61
C GLU A 342 -22.49 2.90 17.69
N ARG A 343 -23.63 3.36 17.16
CA ARG A 343 -24.79 2.50 16.93
C ARG A 343 -24.80 2.05 15.48
N ILE A 344 -24.73 0.76 15.27
CA ILE A 344 -24.82 0.17 13.95
C ILE A 344 -26.25 0.28 13.44
N GLY A 345 -26.44 0.99 12.35
CA GLY A 345 -27.74 1.10 11.70
C GLY A 345 -28.11 -0.18 10.95
N GLN A 346 -28.76 -0.05 9.81
CA GLN A 346 -29.00 -1.18 8.93
C GLN A 346 -27.67 -1.74 8.41
N ILE A 347 -27.50 -3.05 8.48
CA ILE A 347 -26.38 -3.76 7.87
C ILE A 347 -26.84 -4.41 6.55
N PHE A 348 -25.88 -4.54 5.63
CA PHE A 348 -26.14 -5.02 4.28
C PHE A 348 -25.12 -6.09 3.86
N ALA A 349 -25.60 -7.07 3.09
CA ALA A 349 -24.74 -7.85 2.24
C ALA A 349 -24.41 -7.03 0.98
N CYS A 350 -23.14 -7.02 0.59
CA CYS A 350 -22.66 -6.18 -0.51
C CYS A 350 -22.97 -6.85 -1.86
N ALA A 351 -23.40 -6.05 -2.82
CA ALA A 351 -23.68 -6.47 -4.20
C ALA A 351 -23.22 -5.37 -5.19
N GLY A 352 -21.98 -4.91 -5.05
CA GLY A 352 -21.43 -3.80 -5.81
C GLY A 352 -22.20 -2.50 -5.54
N ALA A 353 -22.74 -1.90 -6.60
CA ALA A 353 -23.58 -0.70 -6.50
C ALA A 353 -24.87 -0.93 -5.68
N ASN A 354 -25.31 -2.17 -5.53
CA ASN A 354 -26.52 -2.55 -4.80
C ASN A 354 -26.15 -3.07 -3.40
N ARG A 355 -27.14 -3.01 -2.49
CA ARG A 355 -27.02 -3.53 -1.12
C ARG A 355 -28.29 -4.27 -0.76
N ILE A 356 -28.12 -5.45 -0.15
CA ILE A 356 -29.23 -6.27 0.29
C ILE A 356 -29.32 -6.17 1.81
N PRO A 357 -30.39 -5.62 2.39
CA PRO A 357 -30.56 -5.57 3.84
C PRO A 357 -30.53 -6.96 4.44
N VAL A 358 -29.81 -7.11 5.55
CA VAL A 358 -29.74 -8.36 6.31
C VAL A 358 -29.90 -8.04 7.80
N ASP A 359 -30.39 -9.01 8.56
CA ASP A 359 -30.62 -8.84 9.99
C ASP A 359 -29.39 -9.13 10.81
N GLN A 360 -28.54 -10.07 10.33
CA GLN A 360 -27.37 -10.56 11.05
C GLN A 360 -26.27 -11.00 10.08
N LEU A 361 -25.01 -10.74 10.47
CA LEU A 361 -23.80 -11.29 9.86
C LEU A 361 -22.96 -11.96 10.95
N ASN A 362 -22.43 -13.15 10.67
CA ASN A 362 -21.63 -13.95 11.59
C ASN A 362 -20.13 -13.80 11.35
N ALA A 363 -19.33 -14.26 12.32
CA ALA A 363 -17.86 -14.25 12.24
C ALA A 363 -17.37 -14.85 10.90
N GLY A 364 -16.45 -14.15 10.27
CA GLY A 364 -15.91 -14.44 8.94
C GLY A 364 -16.64 -13.76 7.79
N ASP A 365 -17.82 -13.19 8.00
CA ASP A 365 -18.61 -12.56 6.94
C ASP A 365 -18.18 -11.13 6.63
N LEU A 366 -18.40 -10.69 5.41
CA LEU A 366 -18.22 -9.31 4.96
C LEU A 366 -19.57 -8.61 4.82
N GLY A 367 -19.61 -7.36 5.28
CA GLY A 367 -20.80 -6.54 5.14
C GLY A 367 -20.48 -5.06 5.03
N CYS A 368 -21.51 -4.25 4.91
CA CYS A 368 -21.37 -2.81 4.97
C CYS A 368 -22.52 -2.17 5.74
N THR A 369 -22.28 -0.94 6.18
CA THR A 369 -23.28 -0.08 6.83
C THR A 369 -23.07 1.37 6.43
N VAL A 370 -24.01 2.22 6.77
CA VAL A 370 -23.98 3.63 6.42
C VAL A 370 -24.26 4.51 7.66
N LYS A 371 -23.94 5.80 7.55
CA LYS A 371 -24.27 6.81 8.56
C LYS A 371 -23.59 6.60 9.93
N LEU A 372 -22.37 6.06 9.93
CA LEU A 372 -21.53 6.05 11.12
C LEU A 372 -21.00 7.47 11.41
N LYS A 373 -20.78 7.79 12.69
CA LYS A 373 -20.40 9.15 13.12
C LYS A 373 -18.90 9.35 13.13
N ASP A 374 -18.17 8.39 13.70
CA ASP A 374 -16.74 8.53 13.98
C ASP A 374 -15.99 7.21 13.75
N VAL A 375 -16.17 6.62 12.57
CA VAL A 375 -15.47 5.40 12.16
C VAL A 375 -14.61 5.71 10.92
N LYS A 376 -13.41 5.19 10.91
CA LYS A 376 -12.45 5.34 9.81
C LYS A 376 -11.97 3.99 9.33
N THR A 377 -11.48 3.94 8.09
CA THR A 377 -10.80 2.75 7.57
C THR A 377 -9.66 2.35 8.51
N GLY A 378 -9.61 1.08 8.87
CA GLY A 378 -8.65 0.52 9.81
C GLY A 378 -9.14 0.44 11.27
N ASN A 379 -10.32 1.03 11.59
CA ASN A 379 -10.83 0.98 12.96
C ASN A 379 -11.42 -0.39 13.32
N THR A 380 -11.33 -0.74 14.58
CA THR A 380 -11.97 -1.91 15.21
C THR A 380 -13.10 -1.44 16.14
N LEU A 381 -14.28 -2.01 15.97
CA LEU A 381 -15.41 -1.79 16.87
C LEU A 381 -15.78 -3.07 17.61
N ASN A 382 -16.02 -2.95 18.92
CA ASN A 382 -16.26 -4.06 19.81
C ASN A 382 -17.60 -3.97 20.53
N GLY A 383 -18.20 -5.13 20.80
CA GLY A 383 -19.31 -5.27 21.71
C GLY A 383 -18.89 -5.05 23.17
N LYS A 384 -19.87 -5.09 24.08
CA LYS A 384 -19.64 -4.84 25.49
C LYS A 384 -18.73 -5.91 26.12
N GLY A 385 -17.66 -5.48 26.78
CA GLY A 385 -16.73 -6.37 27.50
C GLY A 385 -15.63 -6.98 26.61
N THR A 386 -15.50 -6.50 25.38
CA THR A 386 -14.46 -6.88 24.44
C THR A 386 -13.53 -5.70 24.20
N GLU A 387 -12.22 -5.96 24.12
CA GLU A 387 -11.17 -4.95 23.89
C GLU A 387 -10.22 -5.37 22.76
N GLU A 388 -10.79 -6.00 21.72
CA GLU A 388 -10.02 -6.37 20.53
C GLU A 388 -9.61 -5.13 19.75
N ARG A 389 -8.41 -5.19 19.18
CA ARG A 389 -7.91 -4.19 18.26
C ARG A 389 -7.02 -4.87 17.21
N PHE A 390 -7.23 -4.55 15.95
CA PHE A 390 -6.45 -5.10 14.84
C PHE A 390 -5.54 -4.03 14.25
N ASP A 391 -4.40 -4.46 13.74
CA ASP A 391 -3.45 -3.57 13.07
C ASP A 391 -4.03 -2.98 11.80
N PHE A 392 -3.63 -1.75 11.49
CA PHE A 392 -3.91 -1.15 10.19
C PHE A 392 -3.23 -1.95 9.08
N ILE A 393 -3.92 -2.09 7.95
CA ILE A 393 -3.35 -2.71 6.77
C ILE A 393 -2.11 -1.93 6.33
N LYS A 394 -0.99 -2.65 6.14
CA LYS A 394 0.27 -2.06 5.66
C LYS A 394 0.26 -2.00 4.15
N TYR A 395 0.36 -0.79 3.63
CA TYR A 395 0.45 -0.52 2.20
C TYR A 395 1.90 -0.27 1.78
N PRO A 396 2.25 -0.47 0.49
CA PRO A 396 3.56 -0.13 -0.02
C PRO A 396 3.80 1.38 0.03
N ASN A 397 5.06 1.76 0.13
CA ASN A 397 5.44 3.17 0.04
C ASN A 397 5.00 3.75 -1.30
N SER A 398 4.65 5.03 -1.28
CA SER A 398 4.31 5.77 -2.50
C SER A 398 5.54 5.90 -3.41
N LYS A 399 5.29 5.87 -4.72
CA LYS A 399 6.32 5.87 -5.77
C LYS A 399 6.30 7.13 -6.62
N TYR A 400 5.23 7.92 -6.55
CA TYR A 400 5.03 9.10 -7.38
C TYR A 400 4.44 10.25 -6.57
N SER A 401 4.97 11.45 -6.76
CA SER A 401 4.59 12.62 -5.97
C SER A 401 4.38 13.85 -6.83
N ARG A 402 3.39 14.67 -6.46
CA ARG A 402 3.15 16.00 -7.03
C ARG A 402 2.76 16.98 -5.94
N ALA A 403 3.19 18.21 -6.08
CA ALA A 403 2.62 19.29 -5.30
C ALA A 403 1.25 19.67 -5.88
N ILE A 404 0.26 19.87 -5.02
CA ILE A 404 -1.10 20.24 -5.41
C ILE A 404 -1.47 21.58 -4.79
N LYS A 405 -2.12 22.42 -5.58
CA LYS A 405 -2.71 23.66 -5.08
C LYS A 405 -4.07 23.91 -5.71
N ALA A 406 -4.94 24.57 -4.97
CA ALA A 406 -6.20 25.10 -5.52
C ALA A 406 -5.89 26.23 -6.50
N VAL A 407 -6.63 26.30 -7.61
CA VAL A 407 -6.52 27.40 -8.57
C VAL A 407 -6.94 28.71 -7.91
N ASN A 408 -8.01 28.68 -7.09
CA ASN A 408 -8.44 29.79 -6.26
C ASN A 408 -7.96 29.57 -4.83
N GLU A 409 -7.20 30.51 -4.28
CA GLU A 409 -6.67 30.38 -2.89
C GLU A 409 -7.76 30.21 -1.85
N SER A 410 -8.95 30.78 -2.04
CA SER A 410 -10.11 30.62 -1.17
C SER A 410 -10.62 29.18 -1.06
N ASP A 411 -10.25 28.30 -1.98
CA ASP A 411 -10.65 26.90 -1.99
C ASP A 411 -9.64 25.95 -1.34
N THR A 412 -8.54 26.48 -0.80
CA THR A 412 -7.45 25.67 -0.20
C THR A 412 -7.94 24.80 0.95
N GLU A 413 -8.77 25.33 1.85
CA GLU A 413 -9.33 24.54 2.96
C GLU A 413 -10.27 23.43 2.48
N LYS A 414 -11.10 23.72 1.48
CA LYS A 414 -12.00 22.72 0.88
C LYS A 414 -11.18 21.62 0.17
N MET A 415 -10.12 22.01 -0.54
CA MET A 415 -9.19 21.05 -1.17
C MET A 415 -8.57 20.12 -0.13
N MET A 416 -8.09 20.66 0.99
CA MET A 416 -7.52 19.84 2.07
C MET A 416 -8.54 18.89 2.67
N ALA A 417 -9.75 19.35 2.93
CA ALA A 417 -10.83 18.51 3.45
C ALA A 417 -11.18 17.38 2.47
N ALA A 418 -11.23 17.68 1.17
CA ALA A 418 -11.48 16.68 0.13
C ALA A 418 -10.35 15.65 0.02
N LEU A 419 -9.08 16.08 0.09
CA LEU A 419 -7.92 15.17 0.11
C LEU A 419 -7.95 14.20 1.29
N LEU A 420 -8.25 14.69 2.49
CA LEU A 420 -8.35 13.84 3.69
C LEU A 420 -9.51 12.84 3.60
N LYS A 421 -10.61 13.24 2.96
CA LYS A 421 -11.75 12.37 2.70
C LYS A 421 -11.38 11.27 1.69
N MET A 422 -10.72 11.61 0.59
CA MET A 422 -10.27 10.66 -0.43
C MET A 422 -9.29 9.64 0.14
N ARG A 423 -8.44 10.05 1.09
CA ARG A 423 -7.51 9.14 1.80
C ARG A 423 -8.23 8.05 2.60
N GLN A 424 -9.48 8.27 3.04
CA GLN A 424 -10.26 7.24 3.71
C GLN A 424 -10.72 6.14 2.74
N GLU A 425 -10.95 6.50 1.48
CA GLU A 425 -11.33 5.53 0.45
C GLU A 425 -10.13 4.75 -0.09
N ASP A 426 -9.00 5.43 -0.23
CA ASP A 426 -7.73 4.83 -0.66
C ASP A 426 -6.58 5.28 0.25
N PRO A 427 -6.21 4.47 1.24
CA PRO A 427 -5.14 4.78 2.18
C PRO A 427 -3.73 4.86 1.56
N THR A 428 -3.56 4.45 0.30
CA THR A 428 -2.28 4.57 -0.42
C THR A 428 -1.99 6.00 -0.88
N TRP A 429 -2.98 6.90 -0.84
CA TRP A 429 -2.72 8.33 -0.98
C TRP A 429 -2.22 8.90 0.34
N VAL A 430 -1.05 9.51 0.28
CA VAL A 430 -0.46 10.23 1.41
C VAL A 430 -0.46 11.72 1.10
N VAL A 431 -0.96 12.52 2.04
CA VAL A 431 -1.01 13.98 1.91
C VAL A 431 -0.06 14.59 2.93
N GLU A 432 0.91 15.34 2.47
CA GLU A 432 1.91 16.03 3.27
C GLU A 432 1.77 17.54 3.12
N GLN A 433 1.64 18.24 4.23
CA GLN A 433 1.79 19.70 4.27
C GLN A 433 3.23 20.04 4.67
N SER A 434 4.10 20.23 3.68
CA SER A 434 5.49 20.56 3.92
C SER A 434 5.63 22.06 4.25
N LYS A 435 5.89 22.37 5.52
CA LYS A 435 6.19 23.74 5.96
C LYS A 435 7.50 24.24 5.35
N GLU A 436 8.50 23.35 5.26
CA GLU A 436 9.80 23.64 4.67
C GLU A 436 9.70 24.09 3.21
N LEU A 437 8.93 23.33 2.42
CA LEU A 437 8.79 23.59 0.99
C LEU A 437 7.67 24.59 0.66
N GLY A 438 6.81 24.91 1.63
CA GLY A 438 5.65 25.76 1.42
C GLY A 438 4.67 25.16 0.40
N GLN A 439 4.55 23.83 0.36
CA GLN A 439 3.72 23.09 -0.59
C GLN A 439 2.88 22.03 0.12
N THR A 440 1.71 21.76 -0.41
CA THR A 440 0.96 20.53 -0.14
C THR A 440 1.37 19.51 -1.18
N ILE A 441 1.90 18.37 -0.75
CA ILE A 441 2.39 17.29 -1.61
C ILE A 441 1.46 16.10 -1.47
N VAL A 442 1.07 15.53 -2.60
CA VAL A 442 0.28 14.29 -2.68
C VAL A 442 1.19 13.20 -3.22
N HIS A 443 1.27 12.12 -2.49
CA HIS A 443 2.04 10.94 -2.85
C HIS A 443 1.08 9.81 -3.22
N GLY A 444 1.38 9.09 -4.28
CA GLY A 444 0.59 7.96 -4.78
C GLY A 444 1.46 6.86 -5.36
N GLN A 445 0.83 5.83 -5.90
CA GLN A 445 1.53 4.67 -6.45
C GLN A 445 2.04 4.88 -7.88
N GLY A 446 1.48 5.84 -8.62
CA GLY A 446 1.88 6.16 -9.97
C GLY A 446 1.21 7.42 -10.51
N GLU A 447 1.54 7.78 -11.74
CA GLU A 447 0.98 8.96 -12.40
C GLU A 447 -0.54 8.85 -12.60
N PHE A 448 -1.02 7.67 -13.01
CA PHE A 448 -2.44 7.45 -13.24
C PHE A 448 -3.23 7.56 -11.92
N HIS A 449 -2.66 7.12 -10.81
CA HIS A 449 -3.25 7.28 -9.48
C HIS A 449 -3.52 8.76 -9.16
N LEU A 450 -2.52 9.63 -9.31
CA LEU A 450 -2.68 11.06 -9.06
C LEU A 450 -3.57 11.76 -10.10
N ARG A 451 -3.56 11.33 -11.36
CA ARG A 451 -4.47 11.82 -12.38
C ARG A 451 -5.94 11.53 -12.03
N THR A 452 -6.19 10.35 -11.48
CA THR A 452 -7.51 9.96 -10.96
C THR A 452 -7.94 10.84 -9.78
N LEU A 453 -7.04 11.14 -8.86
CA LEU A 453 -7.30 12.08 -7.76
C LEU A 453 -7.68 13.47 -8.29
N LYS A 454 -6.94 14.00 -9.25
CA LYS A 454 -7.24 15.29 -9.87
C LYS A 454 -8.61 15.30 -10.55
N TRP A 455 -8.92 14.26 -11.32
CA TRP A 455 -10.23 14.10 -11.97
C TRP A 455 -11.38 14.12 -10.93
N ARG A 456 -11.22 13.43 -9.82
CA ARG A 456 -12.21 13.40 -8.74
C ARG A 456 -12.37 14.76 -8.07
N MET A 457 -11.27 15.49 -7.81
CA MET A 457 -11.33 16.86 -7.31
C MET A 457 -12.15 17.76 -8.22
N GLU A 458 -11.91 17.72 -9.52
CA GLU A 458 -12.55 18.58 -10.49
C GLU A 458 -14.01 18.18 -10.77
N ASN A 459 -14.30 16.88 -10.83
CA ASN A 459 -15.61 16.38 -11.25
C ASN A 459 -16.56 16.06 -10.09
N ASN A 460 -16.06 15.52 -8.97
CA ASN A 460 -16.90 15.19 -7.82
C ASN A 460 -16.99 16.36 -6.84
N GLU A 461 -15.85 16.94 -6.46
CA GLU A 461 -15.79 18.02 -5.46
C GLU A 461 -15.96 19.41 -6.08
N LYS A 462 -15.95 19.53 -7.43
CA LYS A 462 -16.05 20.80 -8.17
C LYS A 462 -14.95 21.80 -7.79
N LEU A 463 -13.75 21.30 -7.49
CA LEU A 463 -12.59 22.09 -7.10
C LEU A 463 -11.55 22.05 -8.22
N ALA A 464 -11.25 23.20 -8.81
CA ALA A 464 -10.17 23.30 -9.77
C ALA A 464 -8.82 23.27 -9.07
N VAL A 465 -7.98 22.30 -9.41
CA VAL A 465 -6.66 22.10 -8.81
C VAL A 465 -5.57 22.01 -9.87
N LYS A 466 -4.35 22.38 -9.47
CA LYS A 466 -3.17 22.33 -10.32
C LYS A 466 -2.08 21.52 -9.67
N PHE A 467 -1.44 20.64 -10.47
CA PHE A 467 -0.23 19.94 -10.06
C PHE A 467 1.01 20.73 -10.47
N GLU A 468 2.00 20.71 -9.60
CA GLU A 468 3.32 21.28 -9.81
C GLU A 468 4.39 20.25 -9.39
N GLU A 469 5.63 20.46 -9.86
CA GLU A 469 6.75 19.66 -9.37
C GLU A 469 6.97 19.94 -7.87
N PRO A 470 7.15 18.91 -7.04
CA PRO A 470 7.57 19.10 -5.66
C PRO A 470 8.95 19.77 -5.63
N ARG A 471 9.11 20.75 -4.76
CA ARG A 471 10.42 21.34 -4.49
C ARG A 471 11.30 20.31 -3.80
N ILE A 472 12.62 20.41 -4.05
CA ILE A 472 13.58 19.49 -3.44
C ILE A 472 14.03 20.09 -2.11
N PRO A 473 13.98 19.33 -0.99
CA PRO A 473 14.43 19.80 0.31
C PRO A 473 15.97 19.78 0.39
N TYR A 474 16.61 20.77 -0.19
CA TYR A 474 18.06 20.96 -0.07
C TYR A 474 18.45 21.29 1.35
N ARG A 475 19.72 21.01 1.69
CA ARG A 475 20.35 21.41 2.95
C ARG A 475 21.59 22.24 2.66
N GLU A 476 21.98 23.07 3.63
CA GLU A 476 23.22 23.79 3.58
C GLU A 476 24.19 23.25 4.65
N THR A 477 25.46 23.23 4.34
CA THR A 477 26.53 22.92 5.31
C THR A 477 27.78 23.68 4.96
N ILE A 478 28.77 23.57 5.83
CA ILE A 478 30.09 24.20 5.63
C ILE A 478 31.18 23.15 5.50
N THR A 479 32.29 23.51 4.90
CA THR A 479 33.41 22.58 4.64
C THR A 479 34.71 23.00 5.26
N LYS A 480 34.77 24.23 5.79
CA LYS A 480 36.01 24.83 6.32
C LYS A 480 35.74 25.53 7.64
N LEU A 481 36.81 25.66 8.41
CA LEU A 481 36.85 26.52 9.57
C LEU A 481 36.77 27.98 9.14
N SER A 482 35.98 28.80 9.83
CA SER A 482 35.89 30.24 9.63
C SER A 482 35.54 30.96 10.94
N ARG A 483 35.81 32.25 10.99
CA ARG A 483 35.40 33.12 12.09
C ARG A 483 34.75 34.39 11.58
N ALA A 484 33.84 34.93 12.37
CA ALA A 484 33.32 36.28 12.17
C ALA A 484 32.94 36.91 13.50
N ASP A 485 32.82 38.19 13.48
CA ASP A 485 32.29 38.99 14.57
C ASP A 485 31.27 39.98 14.03
N TYR A 486 30.30 40.30 14.87
CA TYR A 486 29.28 41.28 14.53
C TYR A 486 28.86 42.08 15.75
N ARG A 487 28.77 43.40 15.56
CA ARG A 487 28.31 44.35 16.56
C ARG A 487 26.93 44.90 16.16
N HIS A 488 25.91 44.51 16.90
CA HIS A 488 24.61 45.14 16.81
C HIS A 488 24.56 46.37 17.70
N LYS A 489 24.37 47.52 17.09
CA LYS A 489 24.22 48.80 17.81
C LYS A 489 23.08 49.60 17.18
N LYS A 490 22.04 49.90 17.97
CA LYS A 490 20.94 50.77 17.55
C LYS A 490 20.62 51.77 18.66
N GLN A 491 20.55 53.01 18.30
CA GLN A 491 20.25 54.12 19.22
C GLN A 491 19.11 54.93 18.61
N SER A 492 17.90 54.81 19.17
CA SER A 492 16.70 55.54 18.73
C SER A 492 15.91 55.94 19.95
N GLY A 493 16.12 57.18 20.47
CA GLY A 493 15.34 57.83 21.49
C GLY A 493 14.78 56.96 22.61
N GLY A 494 15.59 56.56 23.59
CA GLY A 494 15.24 55.64 24.70
C GLY A 494 16.38 54.69 25.04
N ALA A 495 16.11 53.55 25.68
CA ALA A 495 17.11 52.52 25.93
C ALA A 495 17.67 51.97 24.58
N GLY A 496 18.98 52.07 24.42
CA GLY A 496 19.71 51.60 23.22
C GLY A 496 19.70 50.07 23.11
N GLN A 497 20.18 49.57 21.97
CA GLN A 497 20.46 48.16 21.76
C GLN A 497 21.95 47.98 21.50
N PHE A 498 22.59 47.10 22.25
CA PHE A 498 24.03 46.81 22.07
C PHE A 498 24.32 45.33 22.34
N GLY A 499 25.01 44.68 21.43
CA GLY A 499 25.54 43.33 21.59
C GLY A 499 26.63 43.07 20.56
N GLU A 500 27.75 42.52 20.99
CA GLU A 500 28.85 42.13 20.08
C GLU A 500 29.20 40.66 20.34
N VAL A 501 29.25 39.87 19.30
CA VAL A 501 29.52 38.42 19.36
C VAL A 501 30.65 38.09 18.39
N HIS A 502 31.67 37.41 18.90
CA HIS A 502 32.75 36.85 18.12
C HIS A 502 32.64 35.32 18.15
N LEU A 503 32.56 34.69 17.00
CA LEU A 503 32.36 33.24 16.92
C LEU A 503 33.24 32.59 15.85
N ILE A 504 33.50 31.32 16.05
CA ILE A 504 34.13 30.40 15.10
C ILE A 504 33.11 29.36 14.69
N VAL A 505 33.07 29.01 13.41
CA VAL A 505 32.28 27.92 12.88
C VAL A 505 33.19 26.89 12.21
N GLU A 506 32.86 25.63 12.37
CA GLU A 506 33.52 24.53 11.67
C GLU A 506 32.52 23.40 11.34
N PRO A 507 32.85 22.56 10.32
CA PRO A 507 32.06 21.36 10.05
C PRO A 507 32.04 20.46 11.29
N TYR A 508 30.89 19.88 11.60
CA TYR A 508 30.74 18.93 12.69
C TYR A 508 30.46 17.52 12.17
N ALA A 509 31.17 16.55 12.75
CA ALA A 509 30.91 15.14 12.60
C ALA A 509 30.71 14.50 13.98
N GLU A 510 29.80 13.55 14.08
CA GLU A 510 29.52 12.85 15.33
C GLU A 510 30.79 12.17 15.90
N GLY A 511 31.00 12.30 17.22
CA GLY A 511 32.20 11.80 17.88
C GLY A 511 33.42 12.69 17.77
N MET A 512 33.30 13.85 17.14
CA MET A 512 34.39 14.83 17.04
C MET A 512 34.75 15.36 18.42
N PRO A 513 36.08 15.37 18.84
CA PRO A 513 36.49 15.85 20.13
C PRO A 513 36.26 17.35 20.29
N ASP A 514 36.10 17.79 21.54
CA ASP A 514 35.99 19.22 21.83
C ASP A 514 37.25 19.97 21.45
N PRO A 515 37.15 21.19 20.93
CA PRO A 515 38.29 21.95 20.47
C PRO A 515 39.12 22.51 21.66
N THR A 516 40.41 22.43 21.53
CA THR A 516 41.32 23.03 22.51
C THR A 516 41.96 24.31 22.00
N THR A 517 42.29 24.35 20.72
CA THR A 517 42.97 25.47 20.06
C THR A 517 42.59 25.52 18.58
N PHE A 518 42.42 26.72 18.08
CA PHE A 518 42.28 26.98 16.64
C PHE A 518 43.43 27.88 16.15
N ASN A 519 43.96 27.62 14.97
CA ASN A 519 44.88 28.51 14.28
C ASN A 519 44.19 29.04 13.02
N ILE A 520 43.88 30.33 13.02
CA ILE A 520 43.15 30.96 11.91
C ILE A 520 43.97 32.15 11.44
N ASN A 521 44.45 32.12 10.19
CA ASN A 521 45.26 33.15 9.59
C ASN A 521 46.54 33.51 10.41
N GLY A 522 47.16 32.48 11.01
CA GLY A 522 48.36 32.65 11.82
C GLY A 522 48.12 33.13 13.25
N GLN A 523 46.89 33.32 13.64
CA GLN A 523 46.50 33.67 15.01
C GLN A 523 45.98 32.44 15.75
N GLU A 524 46.53 32.20 16.94
CA GLU A 524 46.13 31.11 17.82
C GLU A 524 44.97 31.53 18.73
N PHE A 525 43.90 30.73 18.76
CA PHE A 525 42.76 30.90 19.64
C PHE A 525 42.66 29.72 20.57
N LYS A 526 42.93 29.89 21.86
CA LYS A 526 42.77 28.86 22.90
C LYS A 526 41.35 28.86 23.39
N MET A 527 40.77 27.67 23.45
CA MET A 527 39.41 27.47 23.90
C MET A 527 39.35 27.08 25.36
N ASN A 528 38.51 27.76 26.13
CA ASN A 528 38.19 27.43 27.51
C ASN A 528 36.68 27.18 27.61
N ILE A 529 36.30 25.91 27.43
CA ILE A 529 34.90 25.53 27.34
C ILE A 529 34.23 25.66 28.70
N LYS A 530 33.24 26.53 28.78
CA LYS A 530 32.39 26.76 29.95
C LYS A 530 31.01 26.12 29.84
N GLY A 531 30.59 25.83 28.63
CA GLY A 531 29.31 25.16 28.34
C GLY A 531 29.33 24.58 26.95
N ARG A 532 28.67 23.44 26.79
CA ARG A 532 28.47 22.74 25.54
C ARG A 532 27.02 22.27 25.43
N GLU A 533 26.38 22.59 24.35
CA GLU A 533 25.02 22.17 24.04
C GLU A 533 25.00 21.48 22.66
N GLU A 534 24.43 20.32 22.57
CA GLU A 534 24.26 19.58 21.33
C GLU A 534 22.77 19.54 21.00
N VAL A 535 22.42 20.06 19.84
CA VAL A 535 21.04 20.15 19.37
C VAL A 535 20.85 19.21 18.20
N ASP A 536 19.99 18.21 18.38
CA ASP A 536 19.49 17.41 17.27
C ASP A 536 18.47 18.23 16.48
N LEU A 537 18.76 18.46 15.20
CA LEU A 537 17.92 19.30 14.34
C LEU A 537 16.72 18.52 13.81
N GLU A 538 15.53 19.10 13.86
CA GLU A 538 14.30 18.48 13.37
C GLU A 538 14.38 18.05 11.88
N TRP A 539 15.18 18.76 11.10
CA TRP A 539 15.44 18.49 9.68
C TRP A 539 16.67 17.60 9.42
N GLY A 540 17.18 16.97 10.48
CA GLY A 540 18.33 16.06 10.44
C GLY A 540 19.67 16.76 10.61
N GLY A 541 20.63 16.01 11.14
CA GLY A 541 21.95 16.53 11.50
C GLY A 541 21.95 17.23 12.85
N LYS A 542 23.07 17.87 13.18
CA LYS A 542 23.31 18.47 14.50
C LYS A 542 23.84 19.88 14.41
N LEU A 543 23.55 20.66 15.46
CA LEU A 543 24.26 21.90 15.82
C LEU A 543 24.93 21.67 17.17
N VAL A 544 26.24 21.88 17.24
CA VAL A 544 26.99 21.91 18.50
C VAL A 544 27.36 23.35 18.85
N PHE A 545 26.83 23.82 19.96
CA PHE A 545 27.05 25.15 20.47
C PHE A 545 28.00 25.11 21.67
N ILE A 546 29.09 25.85 21.61
CA ILE A 546 30.11 25.92 22.67
C ILE A 546 30.27 27.36 23.15
N ASN A 547 30.15 27.55 24.45
CA ASN A 547 30.52 28.78 25.11
C ASN A 547 31.97 28.70 25.63
N SER A 548 32.85 29.50 25.07
CA SER A 548 34.24 29.62 25.45
C SER A 548 34.63 31.10 25.81
N VAL A 549 33.63 31.90 26.16
CA VAL A 549 33.84 33.32 26.51
C VAL A 549 34.62 33.43 27.83
N VAL A 550 35.70 34.21 27.82
CA VAL A 550 36.54 34.46 28.99
C VAL A 550 36.38 35.89 29.49
N GLY A 551 36.76 36.14 30.75
CA GLY A 551 36.82 37.50 31.33
C GLY A 551 35.45 38.20 31.49
N GLY A 552 34.33 37.48 31.36
CA GLY A 552 33.00 38.11 31.50
C GLY A 552 32.63 39.05 30.37
N ALA A 553 33.22 38.90 29.19
CA ALA A 553 32.98 39.75 28.02
C ALA A 553 31.50 39.70 27.56
N ILE A 554 30.86 38.56 27.72
CA ILE A 554 29.41 38.37 27.58
C ILE A 554 28.90 37.65 28.83
N ASP A 555 27.83 38.17 29.44
CA ASP A 555 27.14 37.50 30.56
C ASP A 555 26.52 36.20 30.09
N ALA A 556 26.69 35.13 30.86
CA ALA A 556 26.16 33.79 30.54
C ALA A 556 24.65 33.77 30.32
N ARG A 557 23.88 34.67 30.91
CA ARG A 557 22.44 34.81 30.71
C ARG A 557 22.04 35.08 29.25
N PHE A 558 22.95 35.62 28.44
CA PHE A 558 22.70 35.90 27.01
C PHE A 558 23.02 34.75 26.08
N MET A 559 23.65 33.66 26.57
CA MET A 559 23.97 32.49 25.73
C MET A 559 22.73 31.85 25.11
N PRO A 560 21.58 31.69 25.80
CA PRO A 560 20.35 31.18 25.14
C PRO A 560 19.86 32.07 23.99
N ALA A 561 19.99 33.41 24.12
CA ALA A 561 19.62 34.34 23.06
C ALA A 561 20.56 34.24 21.86
N ILE A 562 21.85 34.07 22.10
CA ILE A 562 22.85 33.82 21.06
C ILE A 562 22.57 32.52 20.31
N LEU A 563 22.30 31.44 21.03
CA LEU A 563 21.92 30.14 20.43
C LEU A 563 20.64 30.27 19.60
N LYS A 564 19.65 30.99 20.09
CA LYS A 564 18.40 31.25 19.35
C LYS A 564 18.67 31.97 18.03
N GLY A 565 19.53 33.01 18.03
CA GLY A 565 19.91 33.73 16.81
C GLY A 565 20.64 32.86 15.80
N ILE A 566 21.46 31.92 16.27
CA ILE A 566 22.11 30.91 15.42
C ILE A 566 21.10 29.94 14.85
N MET A 567 20.18 29.43 15.68
CA MET A 567 19.12 28.53 15.24
C MET A 567 18.20 29.16 14.19
N ASP A 568 17.81 30.42 14.36
CA ASP A 568 17.01 31.16 13.37
C ASP A 568 17.76 31.23 12.01
N CYS A 569 19.08 31.36 12.05
CA CYS A 569 19.90 31.36 10.84
C CYS A 569 20.11 29.94 10.25
N MET A 570 20.07 28.90 11.09
CA MET A 570 20.10 27.51 10.63
C MET A 570 18.80 27.10 9.94
N GLU A 571 17.65 27.62 10.40
CA GLU A 571 16.35 27.41 9.74
C GLU A 571 16.24 28.12 8.39
N HIS A 572 16.93 29.24 8.23
CA HIS A 572 16.93 30.03 7.00
C HIS A 572 18.37 30.21 6.52
N GLY A 573 18.96 29.14 6.02
CA GLY A 573 20.38 29.06 5.69
C GLY A 573 20.92 30.25 4.94
N PRO A 574 22.14 30.70 5.28
CA PRO A 574 22.72 31.93 4.75
C PRO A 574 22.97 31.93 3.25
N LEU A 575 23.04 30.78 2.61
CA LEU A 575 23.39 30.66 1.20
C LEU A 575 22.14 30.73 0.29
N THR A 576 21.14 29.93 0.56
CA THR A 576 19.94 29.78 -0.29
C THR A 576 18.63 29.88 0.48
N GLY A 577 18.67 29.96 1.80
CA GLY A 577 17.52 29.89 2.67
C GLY A 577 17.08 28.46 3.02
N SER A 578 17.83 27.43 2.58
CA SER A 578 17.59 26.04 2.94
C SER A 578 18.10 25.75 4.35
N TYR A 579 17.53 24.76 5.02
CA TYR A 579 17.96 24.38 6.35
C TYR A 579 19.45 24.01 6.39
N ALA A 580 20.19 24.59 7.34
CA ALA A 580 21.61 24.29 7.55
C ALA A 580 21.79 23.15 8.58
N ARG A 581 22.86 22.37 8.47
CA ARG A 581 23.14 21.24 9.36
C ARG A 581 24.63 20.96 9.54
N ASP A 582 24.94 20.21 10.58
CA ASP A 582 26.28 19.67 10.88
C ASP A 582 27.32 20.76 11.03
N VAL A 583 27.00 21.70 11.91
CA VAL A 583 27.87 22.85 12.23
C VAL A 583 28.19 22.87 13.71
N ARG A 584 29.46 23.11 14.06
CA ARG A 584 29.86 23.45 15.41
C ARG A 584 30.18 24.95 15.47
N VAL A 585 29.59 25.62 16.45
CA VAL A 585 29.74 27.05 16.69
C VAL A 585 30.35 27.27 18.06
N ILE A 586 31.46 28.02 18.10
CA ILE A 586 32.15 28.38 19.32
C ILE A 586 32.09 29.88 19.49
N VAL A 587 31.41 30.35 20.52
CA VAL A 587 31.43 31.76 20.91
C VAL A 587 32.58 31.93 21.88
N TYR A 588 33.59 32.73 21.50
CA TYR A 588 34.84 32.85 22.26
C TYR A 588 35.09 34.22 22.83
N ASP A 589 34.46 35.29 22.30
CA ASP A 589 34.61 36.66 22.76
C ASP A 589 33.39 37.50 22.39
N GLY A 590 33.37 38.75 22.85
CA GLY A 590 32.31 39.72 22.54
C GLY A 590 32.39 40.94 23.40
N LYS A 591 31.33 41.77 23.35
CA LYS A 591 31.19 42.95 24.22
C LYS A 591 29.75 43.14 24.62
N MET A 592 29.55 43.57 25.86
CA MET A 592 28.26 44.01 26.35
C MET A 592 28.34 45.45 26.87
N HIS A 593 27.21 46.14 26.90
CA HIS A 593 27.06 47.46 27.48
C HIS A 593 26.16 47.34 28.74
N PRO A 594 26.57 47.98 29.85
CA PRO A 594 25.85 47.80 31.13
C PRO A 594 24.35 48.15 31.09
N VAL A 595 23.93 49.05 30.21
CA VAL A 595 22.56 49.56 30.13
C VAL A 595 21.84 49.09 28.86
N ASP A 596 22.52 49.04 27.71
CA ASP A 596 21.90 48.85 26.40
C ASP A 596 21.94 47.40 25.91
N SER A 597 22.58 46.48 26.64
CA SER A 597 22.64 45.08 26.27
C SER A 597 21.40 44.33 26.74
N ASN A 598 20.76 43.65 25.82
CA ASN A 598 19.60 42.80 26.05
C ASN A 598 19.64 41.55 25.16
N GLU A 599 18.73 40.61 25.41
CA GLU A 599 18.63 39.34 24.66
C GLU A 599 18.45 39.55 23.16
N LEU A 600 17.60 40.50 22.74
CA LEU A 600 17.38 40.81 21.33
C LEU A 600 18.67 41.28 20.64
N SER A 601 19.45 42.12 21.31
CA SER A 601 20.70 42.63 20.76
C SER A 601 21.72 41.53 20.52
N PHE A 602 21.85 40.58 21.44
CA PHE A 602 22.73 39.43 21.30
C PHE A 602 22.20 38.39 20.30
N MET A 603 20.89 38.18 20.23
CA MET A 603 20.28 37.33 19.22
C MET A 603 20.58 37.85 17.80
N LEU A 604 20.40 39.14 17.55
CA LEU A 604 20.67 39.76 16.27
C LEU A 604 22.17 39.76 15.94
N ALA A 605 23.04 40.07 16.93
CA ALA A 605 24.48 40.03 16.75
C ALA A 605 24.96 38.62 16.39
N ALA A 606 24.48 37.60 17.08
CA ALA A 606 24.82 36.20 16.82
C ALA A 606 24.34 35.75 15.43
N ARG A 607 23.12 36.11 15.05
CA ARG A 607 22.57 35.80 13.72
C ARG A 607 23.45 36.35 12.59
N HIS A 608 23.86 37.60 12.69
CA HIS A 608 24.71 38.21 11.66
C HIS A 608 26.14 37.64 11.67
N ALA A 609 26.75 37.48 12.84
CA ALA A 609 28.08 36.90 12.96
C ALA A 609 28.13 35.46 12.41
N PHE A 610 27.13 34.66 12.73
CA PHE A 610 26.98 33.29 12.21
C PHE A 610 26.83 33.30 10.69
N SER A 611 25.94 34.13 10.14
CA SER A 611 25.72 34.24 8.70
C SER A 611 27.01 34.59 7.96
N ASP A 612 27.77 35.53 8.48
CA ASP A 612 29.04 35.98 7.87
C ASP A 612 30.11 34.89 7.94
N ALA A 613 30.25 34.21 9.09
CA ALA A 613 31.16 33.09 9.25
C ALA A 613 30.82 31.92 8.35
N PHE A 614 29.53 31.59 8.28
CA PHE A 614 29.02 30.47 7.44
C PHE A 614 29.34 30.69 5.96
N LYS A 615 29.11 31.91 5.44
CA LYS A 615 29.42 32.26 4.04
C LYS A 615 30.92 32.18 3.71
N GLN A 616 31.79 32.39 4.69
CA GLN A 616 33.23 32.29 4.53
C GLN A 616 33.77 30.87 4.75
N ALA A 617 32.97 29.98 5.33
CA ALA A 617 33.35 28.61 5.70
C ALA A 617 33.26 27.61 4.55
N GLY A 618 33.30 28.04 3.31
CA GLY A 618 33.16 27.17 2.14
C GLY A 618 31.80 26.42 2.10
N PRO A 619 30.69 27.16 2.10
CA PRO A 619 29.36 26.55 2.17
C PRO A 619 29.06 25.72 0.95
N LYS A 620 28.33 24.65 1.15
CA LYS A 620 27.84 23.74 0.11
C LYS A 620 26.37 23.43 0.29
N ILE A 621 25.70 23.11 -0.82
CA ILE A 621 24.36 22.60 -0.84
C ILE A 621 24.43 21.08 -0.87
N LEU A 622 23.67 20.46 0.01
CA LEU A 622 23.43 19.01 0.05
C LEU A 622 22.11 18.70 -0.62
N GLU A 623 22.10 17.69 -1.48
CA GLU A 623 20.90 17.15 -2.08
C GLU A 623 20.47 15.85 -1.38
N PRO A 624 19.16 15.57 -1.26
CA PRO A 624 18.69 14.31 -0.68
C PRO A 624 19.02 13.14 -1.60
N ILE A 625 19.57 12.08 -1.03
CA ILE A 625 19.89 10.83 -1.70
C ILE A 625 18.91 9.77 -1.21
N TYR A 626 18.23 9.09 -2.14
CA TYR A 626 17.25 8.06 -1.85
C TYR A 626 17.84 6.68 -2.08
N ASP A 627 17.45 5.73 -1.24
CA ASP A 627 17.63 4.31 -1.51
C ASP A 627 16.55 3.86 -2.49
N LEU A 628 16.99 3.27 -3.59
CA LEU A 628 16.13 2.81 -4.68
C LEU A 628 16.26 1.29 -4.86
N GLU A 629 15.14 0.61 -4.95
CA GLU A 629 15.05 -0.78 -5.37
C GLU A 629 14.27 -0.86 -6.67
N VAL A 630 14.85 -1.46 -7.69
CA VAL A 630 14.21 -1.68 -8.99
C VAL A 630 14.10 -3.17 -9.25
N TYR A 631 12.89 -3.64 -9.46
CA TYR A 631 12.61 -5.02 -9.87
C TYR A 631 12.34 -5.04 -11.37
N VAL A 632 13.12 -5.80 -12.10
CA VAL A 632 13.08 -5.83 -13.56
C VAL A 632 13.30 -7.26 -14.07
N PRO A 633 12.61 -7.70 -15.16
CA PRO A 633 12.94 -8.94 -15.83
C PRO A 633 14.41 -8.94 -16.29
N ALA A 634 15.06 -10.10 -16.29
CA ALA A 634 16.49 -10.24 -16.61
C ALA A 634 16.88 -9.60 -17.95
N ASP A 635 16.01 -9.69 -18.95
CA ASP A 635 16.24 -9.18 -20.31
C ASP A 635 16.40 -7.65 -20.37
N TYR A 636 15.79 -6.92 -19.42
CA TYR A 636 15.82 -5.44 -19.36
C TYR A 636 16.84 -4.90 -18.36
N MET A 637 17.55 -5.76 -17.65
CA MET A 637 18.46 -5.35 -16.58
C MET A 637 19.59 -4.43 -17.10
N GLY A 638 20.15 -4.72 -18.28
CA GLY A 638 21.20 -3.91 -18.87
C GLY A 638 20.76 -2.49 -19.20
N ASP A 639 19.55 -2.34 -19.74
CA ASP A 639 18.97 -1.04 -20.08
C ASP A 639 18.70 -0.21 -18.83
N VAL A 640 18.14 -0.84 -17.79
CA VAL A 640 17.87 -0.17 -16.51
C VAL A 640 19.16 0.28 -15.83
N MET A 641 20.21 -0.57 -15.83
CA MET A 641 21.51 -0.19 -15.28
C MET A 641 22.12 1.01 -16.02
N SER A 642 22.04 1.02 -17.32
CA SER A 642 22.53 2.14 -18.15
C SER A 642 21.78 3.44 -17.86
N ASP A 643 20.46 3.38 -17.73
CA ASP A 643 19.64 4.54 -17.38
C ASP A 643 19.97 5.06 -15.97
N LEU A 644 20.10 4.17 -14.99
CA LEU A 644 20.47 4.54 -13.62
C LEU A 644 21.83 5.23 -13.54
N GLN A 645 22.82 4.76 -14.30
CA GLN A 645 24.12 5.42 -14.38
C GLN A 645 24.02 6.82 -14.99
N GLY A 646 23.19 6.99 -16.01
CA GLY A 646 22.89 8.31 -16.59
C GLY A 646 22.23 9.28 -15.60
N ARG A 647 21.54 8.76 -14.59
CA ARG A 647 20.88 9.50 -13.50
C ARG A 647 21.75 9.72 -12.26
N ARG A 648 23.04 9.61 -12.35
CA ARG A 648 23.99 9.72 -11.22
C ARG A 648 23.72 8.73 -10.09
N ALA A 649 23.08 7.60 -10.40
CA ALA A 649 22.81 6.56 -9.40
C ALA A 649 24.09 5.76 -9.11
N MET A 650 24.26 5.38 -7.85
CA MET A 650 25.32 4.49 -7.39
C MET A 650 24.70 3.11 -7.16
N ILE A 651 25.05 2.13 -7.98
CA ILE A 651 24.60 0.74 -7.83
C ILE A 651 25.29 0.15 -6.60
N MET A 652 24.48 -0.33 -5.64
CA MET A 652 24.94 -0.89 -4.38
C MET A 652 24.94 -2.41 -4.38
N GLY A 653 24.05 -3.03 -5.13
CA GLY A 653 23.90 -4.48 -5.18
C GLY A 653 22.92 -4.95 -6.25
N MET A 654 23.01 -6.24 -6.54
CA MET A 654 22.09 -6.95 -7.42
C MET A 654 21.76 -8.28 -6.80
N ASP A 655 20.49 -8.67 -6.87
CA ASP A 655 19.98 -9.92 -6.36
C ASP A 655 18.91 -10.47 -7.31
N SER A 656 18.56 -11.74 -7.17
CA SER A 656 17.49 -12.38 -7.93
C SER A 656 16.36 -12.79 -6.98
N GLU A 657 15.17 -12.31 -7.22
CA GLU A 657 13.99 -12.59 -6.39
C GLU A 657 12.81 -12.98 -7.27
N ALA A 658 12.32 -14.21 -7.11
CA ALA A 658 11.11 -14.71 -7.77
C ALA A 658 11.08 -14.49 -9.31
N GLY A 659 12.20 -14.73 -10.00
CA GLY A 659 12.31 -14.58 -11.47
C GLY A 659 12.60 -13.16 -11.96
N TYR A 660 12.69 -12.18 -11.03
CA TYR A 660 13.14 -10.82 -11.32
C TYR A 660 14.57 -10.60 -10.85
N GLN A 661 15.24 -9.67 -11.52
CA GLN A 661 16.48 -9.08 -11.02
C GLN A 661 16.12 -7.88 -10.14
N LYS A 662 16.64 -7.86 -8.93
CA LYS A 662 16.51 -6.75 -7.99
C LYS A 662 17.78 -5.92 -8.02
N LEU A 663 17.68 -4.67 -8.44
CA LEU A 663 18.75 -3.69 -8.39
C LEU A 663 18.59 -2.80 -7.18
N GLN A 664 19.64 -2.62 -6.40
CA GLN A 664 19.69 -1.69 -5.28
C GLN A 664 20.64 -0.55 -5.63
N ALA A 665 20.19 0.68 -5.50
CA ALA A 665 20.95 1.86 -5.83
C ALA A 665 20.69 3.02 -4.85
N LYS A 666 21.64 3.96 -4.81
CA LYS A 666 21.46 5.28 -4.19
C LYS A 666 21.36 6.31 -5.31
N ILE A 667 20.33 7.13 -5.28
CA ILE A 667 20.05 8.10 -6.35
C ILE A 667 19.64 9.45 -5.78
N PRO A 668 20.09 10.59 -6.35
CA PRO A 668 19.59 11.90 -5.97
C PRO A 668 18.09 12.03 -6.29
N LEU A 669 17.32 12.62 -5.37
CA LEU A 669 15.88 12.80 -5.55
C LEU A 669 15.52 13.51 -6.86
N LYS A 670 16.35 14.47 -7.29
CA LYS A 670 16.13 15.20 -8.55
C LYS A 670 16.14 14.30 -9.79
N GLU A 671 16.88 13.20 -9.74
CA GLU A 671 17.06 12.28 -10.86
C GLU A 671 16.08 11.08 -10.79
N LEU A 672 15.39 10.94 -9.65
CA LEU A 672 14.40 9.89 -9.43
C LEU A 672 13.06 10.23 -10.15
#